data_f16a79e83544546cb51e57f023f0bae9
#
_entry.id   f16a79e83544546cb51e57f023f0bae9
#
_cell.length_a   1.000
_cell.length_b   1.000
_cell.length_c   1.000
_cell.angle_alpha   90.00
_cell.angle_beta   90.00
_cell.angle_gamma   90.00
#
_symmetry.space_group_name_H-M   'P 1'
#
loop_
_entity.id
_entity.type
_entity.pdbx_description
1 polymer ?
#
loop_
_entity_poly.entity_id
_entity_poly.type
_entity_poly.pdbx_seq_one_letter_code
_entity_poly.pdbx_strand_id
1 'polypeptide(L)'
;MTPLSSPLSQYWQTVVERLPEGFTETSLSAQAKSVLTFSDFALDSVIAHPEWLAELESASPQADEWRHYAGWLQEALAGVCDDASLMRELRFFRRRIMVRIAWAQTLSLVDDETILQQLSHLAETLIVGARDWLYAACCREWGTPCNPQGVPQPLLILGMGKLGGGELNFSSDIDLIFAWPEHGETRGGRRELDNAQFFTRLGQRLIKALDQPTMDGFVYRVDMRLRPFGDSGPLVLSFAALEDYYQEQGRDWERYAMVKARLMGDNDDAWARELRAMLRPFVFRRYIDFSVIQSLRNMKGMIAREVRRRGLKDNIKLGAGGIREIEFIVQVFQLIRGGREPSLQSRSLLPTLDAIAALHLLPENDVAQLRVAYLFLRRLENLLQSINDEQTQTLPADDLNRARLAWGMKAENWPQLVGELTDHMANVRRVFNELIGDDEADTPQEEERSEPWREVWQDALQEDDSTPVLAHLADEDRRQVLTLIADFRKELDKRPIGPRGRQVLDQLMPHLLADVCSREDAAVTLSRITPLLAGIVTRTTYLELLSEFPGALKHLIMLCAASPMIASQLARYPLLLDELLDPGTLYQPTATDAYRDELRQYLLRVPEEDEEQQLEALRQFKQAQLLRIAAADIAGTLPVMKVSDHLTWLAEAMIDAVVQQAWTQMVARYGQPAHLDERQGRGFAVVGYGKLGGWELGYSSDLDLIFLHDCPMDVMTNGEREIDGRQFYLRLAQRIMHLFSTRTSSGILYEVDARLRPSGAAGMLVTSADAFADYQQHEAWTWEHQALVRARVVYGDPQLTSQFDTVRRTIMTTARDGKTLQTEVREMREKMRAHLGNKHRDRFDIKADEGGITDIEFIAQYLVLRYAHEKPKLTRWSDNVRILELLAQNGIMDEHEAQALTVAYTTLRDELHHLALQELPGHVAQTCFSKERALVQASWRKWLVAV
;
A
#
# COMPACT_ATOMS: atom_id res chain seq x y z
N MET A 1 2.08 49.65 -5.63
CA MET A 1 2.26 49.31 -7.05
C MET A 1 3.66 49.71 -7.48
N THR A 2 4.40 48.78 -8.09
CA THR A 2 5.73 49.08 -8.66
C THR A 2 5.52 50.00 -9.88
N PRO A 3 6.23 51.11 -10.02
CA PRO A 3 6.11 51.97 -11.19
C PRO A 3 6.51 51.23 -12.45
N LEU A 4 5.88 51.58 -13.59
CA LEU A 4 6.21 51.01 -14.88
C LEU A 4 7.66 51.34 -15.25
N SER A 5 8.44 50.35 -15.76
CA SER A 5 9.79 50.60 -16.28
C SER A 5 9.77 51.46 -17.54
N SER A 6 10.93 52.02 -17.92
CA SER A 6 11.03 52.91 -19.09
C SER A 6 10.42 52.31 -20.37
N PRO A 7 10.72 51.03 -20.76
CA PRO A 7 10.09 50.44 -21.94
C PRO A 7 8.57 50.36 -21.86
N LEU A 8 8.03 50.03 -20.67
CA LEU A 8 6.59 49.92 -20.47
C LEU A 8 5.91 51.28 -20.47
N SER A 9 6.54 52.31 -19.92
CA SER A 9 6.04 53.66 -19.96
C SER A 9 6.00 54.24 -21.40
N GLN A 10 6.94 53.83 -22.25
CA GLN A 10 6.91 54.19 -23.66
C GLN A 10 5.79 53.46 -24.42
N TYR A 11 5.63 52.18 -24.17
CA TYR A 11 4.55 51.39 -24.78
C TYR A 11 3.16 51.86 -24.36
N TRP A 12 3.02 52.41 -23.18
CA TRP A 12 1.73 53.03 -22.73
C TRP A 12 1.22 54.10 -23.67
N GLN A 13 2.06 54.87 -24.35
CA GLN A 13 1.64 55.85 -25.34
C GLN A 13 0.90 55.19 -26.51
N THR A 14 1.40 54.05 -26.97
CA THR A 14 0.72 53.24 -28.01
C THR A 14 -0.61 52.67 -27.54
N VAL A 15 -0.71 52.25 -26.26
CA VAL A 15 -1.94 51.78 -25.67
C VAL A 15 -2.99 52.90 -25.64
N VAL A 16 -2.62 54.12 -25.25
CA VAL A 16 -3.52 55.28 -25.20
C VAL A 16 -4.14 55.58 -26.56
N GLU A 17 -3.36 55.44 -27.66
CA GLU A 17 -3.87 55.64 -29.02
C GLU A 17 -4.89 54.60 -29.44
N ARG A 18 -4.89 53.42 -28.83
CA ARG A 18 -5.78 52.28 -29.11
C ARG A 18 -6.99 52.22 -28.21
N LEU A 19 -7.10 53.07 -27.16
CA LEU A 19 -8.20 53.03 -26.21
C LEU A 19 -9.57 53.19 -26.88
N PRO A 20 -10.62 52.52 -26.39
CA PRO A 20 -11.98 52.65 -26.90
C PRO A 20 -12.48 54.09 -26.76
N GLU A 21 -13.42 54.54 -27.64
CA GLU A 21 -14.08 55.82 -27.50
C GLU A 21 -14.74 56.00 -26.14
N GLY A 22 -14.50 57.12 -25.47
CA GLY A 22 -15.00 57.42 -24.14
C GLY A 22 -14.01 57.16 -22.99
N PHE A 23 -12.86 56.57 -23.26
CA PHE A 23 -11.80 56.44 -22.27
C PHE A 23 -10.61 57.35 -22.63
N THR A 24 -10.06 57.94 -21.58
CA THR A 24 -8.87 58.82 -21.71
C THR A 24 -7.86 58.41 -20.65
N GLU A 25 -6.58 58.78 -20.85
CA GLU A 25 -5.53 58.49 -19.88
C GLU A 25 -5.86 58.93 -18.46
N THR A 26 -6.57 60.04 -18.32
CA THR A 26 -6.98 60.65 -17.04
C THR A 26 -8.19 59.98 -16.42
N SER A 27 -8.96 59.20 -17.20
CA SER A 27 -10.15 58.49 -16.70
C SER A 27 -9.88 57.10 -16.17
N LEU A 28 -8.68 56.54 -16.46
CA LEU A 28 -8.29 55.18 -16.08
C LEU A 28 -7.54 55.15 -14.76
N SER A 29 -7.80 54.11 -13.98
CA SER A 29 -7.04 53.84 -12.76
C SER A 29 -5.61 53.44 -13.08
N ALA A 30 -4.73 53.56 -12.08
CA ALA A 30 -3.35 53.06 -12.20
C ALA A 30 -3.33 51.54 -12.43
N GLN A 31 -4.35 50.81 -11.98
CA GLN A 31 -4.52 49.37 -12.18
C GLN A 31 -4.79 49.04 -13.65
N ALA A 32 -5.76 49.73 -14.25
CA ALA A 32 -6.08 49.57 -15.68
C ALA A 32 -4.86 49.90 -16.55
N LYS A 33 -4.17 51.00 -16.26
CA LYS A 33 -2.93 51.38 -16.94
C LYS A 33 -1.91 50.25 -16.93
N SER A 34 -1.70 49.62 -15.78
CA SER A 34 -0.74 48.52 -15.63
C SER A 34 -1.12 47.26 -16.42
N VAL A 35 -2.41 46.83 -16.32
CA VAL A 35 -2.88 45.61 -17.01
C VAL A 35 -2.91 45.77 -18.52
N LEU A 36 -3.41 46.90 -19.02
CA LEU A 36 -3.50 47.19 -20.46
C LEU A 36 -2.14 47.38 -21.11
N THR A 37 -1.11 47.81 -20.34
CA THR A 37 0.28 47.83 -20.78
C THR A 37 0.92 46.45 -20.80
N PHE A 38 0.53 45.59 -19.85
CA PHE A 38 1.08 44.25 -19.71
C PHE A 38 0.53 43.29 -20.73
N SER A 39 -0.80 43.26 -20.98
CA SER A 39 -1.48 42.23 -21.77
C SER A 39 -2.17 42.82 -22.99
N ASP A 40 -1.68 42.51 -24.17
CA ASP A 40 -2.32 42.87 -25.44
C ASP A 40 -3.65 42.12 -25.62
N PHE A 41 -3.74 40.89 -25.10
CA PHE A 41 -5.03 40.16 -25.05
C PHE A 41 -6.10 40.91 -24.25
N ALA A 42 -5.76 41.46 -23.09
CA ALA A 42 -6.70 42.25 -22.29
C ALA A 42 -7.06 43.57 -23.01
N LEU A 43 -6.06 44.21 -23.61
CA LEU A 43 -6.27 45.45 -24.38
C LEU A 43 -7.24 45.22 -25.56
N ASP A 44 -6.96 44.22 -26.40
CA ASP A 44 -7.81 43.90 -27.58
C ASP A 44 -9.22 43.49 -27.17
N SER A 45 -9.34 42.81 -26.01
CA SER A 45 -10.63 42.42 -25.49
C SER A 45 -11.49 43.61 -25.03
N VAL A 46 -10.89 44.60 -24.34
CA VAL A 46 -11.63 45.79 -23.88
C VAL A 46 -11.88 46.80 -25.01
N ILE A 47 -11.04 46.81 -26.05
CA ILE A 47 -11.34 47.56 -27.29
C ILE A 47 -12.60 47.02 -27.98
N ALA A 48 -12.73 45.70 -28.07
CA ALA A 48 -13.88 45.01 -28.66
C ALA A 48 -15.14 45.14 -27.77
N HIS A 49 -14.95 45.17 -26.44
CA HIS A 49 -16.01 45.18 -25.43
C HIS A 49 -15.73 46.24 -24.32
N PRO A 50 -15.95 47.53 -24.62
CA PRO A 50 -15.64 48.62 -23.68
C PRO A 50 -16.37 48.53 -22.34
N GLU A 51 -17.55 47.91 -22.32
CA GLU A 51 -18.32 47.63 -21.10
C GLU A 51 -17.55 46.80 -20.08
N TRP A 52 -16.65 45.89 -20.49
CA TRP A 52 -15.84 45.09 -19.57
C TRP A 52 -14.79 45.92 -18.84
N LEU A 53 -14.26 46.95 -19.47
CA LEU A 53 -13.33 47.88 -18.81
C LEU A 53 -14.06 48.67 -17.71
N ALA A 54 -15.27 49.18 -17.97
CA ALA A 54 -16.08 49.85 -16.99
C ALA A 54 -16.46 48.93 -15.81
N GLU A 55 -16.76 47.66 -16.11
CA GLU A 55 -17.03 46.65 -15.08
C GLU A 55 -15.80 46.38 -14.19
N LEU A 56 -14.61 46.20 -14.76
CA LEU A 56 -13.35 45.95 -14.03
C LEU A 56 -12.91 47.15 -13.18
N GLU A 57 -13.13 48.35 -13.65
CA GLU A 57 -12.86 49.58 -12.91
C GLU A 57 -13.83 49.74 -11.70
N SER A 58 -15.07 49.26 -11.82
CA SER A 58 -16.08 49.37 -10.78
C SER A 58 -16.02 48.24 -9.75
N ALA A 59 -15.67 47.02 -10.18
CA ALA A 59 -15.66 45.81 -9.36
C ALA A 59 -14.44 44.93 -9.69
N SER A 60 -13.42 45.00 -8.84
CA SER A 60 -12.22 44.17 -8.98
C SER A 60 -12.53 42.70 -8.86
N PRO A 61 -11.86 41.82 -9.65
CA PRO A 61 -11.97 40.36 -9.55
C PRO A 61 -11.64 39.84 -8.15
N GLN A 62 -12.40 38.83 -7.70
CA GLN A 62 -12.30 38.23 -6.37
C GLN A 62 -11.79 36.77 -6.46
N ALA A 63 -11.23 36.24 -5.38
CA ALA A 63 -10.68 34.90 -5.31
C ALA A 63 -11.73 33.79 -5.49
N ASP A 64 -12.96 34.00 -5.07
CA ASP A 64 -14.05 33.02 -5.07
C ASP A 64 -15.03 33.17 -6.25
N GLU A 65 -14.73 34.01 -7.26
CA GLU A 65 -15.59 34.23 -8.45
C GLU A 65 -15.91 32.93 -9.20
N TRP A 66 -15.01 31.95 -9.20
CA TRP A 66 -15.22 30.71 -9.89
C TRP A 66 -16.50 29.98 -9.46
N ARG A 67 -16.97 30.20 -8.22
CA ARG A 67 -18.24 29.64 -7.71
C ARG A 67 -19.46 30.12 -8.48
N HIS A 68 -19.37 31.25 -9.15
CA HIS A 68 -20.45 31.86 -9.91
C HIS A 68 -20.41 31.53 -11.39
N TYR A 69 -19.32 30.97 -11.92
CA TYR A 69 -19.15 30.72 -13.36
C TYR A 69 -20.26 29.87 -13.97
N ALA A 70 -20.68 28.80 -13.30
CA ALA A 70 -21.77 27.94 -13.79
C ALA A 70 -23.12 28.69 -13.91
N GLY A 71 -23.45 29.51 -12.90
CA GLY A 71 -24.67 30.33 -12.93
C GLY A 71 -24.63 31.40 -14.01
N TRP A 72 -23.52 32.12 -14.14
CA TRP A 72 -23.33 33.11 -15.18
C TRP A 72 -23.40 32.55 -16.61
N LEU A 73 -22.81 31.36 -16.80
CA LEU A 73 -22.88 30.66 -18.10
C LEU A 73 -24.31 30.20 -18.40
N GLN A 74 -25.02 29.67 -17.41
CA GLN A 74 -26.41 29.25 -17.56
C GLN A 74 -27.31 30.41 -17.98
N GLU A 75 -27.12 31.60 -17.38
CA GLU A 75 -27.82 32.84 -17.77
C GLU A 75 -27.47 33.24 -19.21
N ALA A 76 -26.21 33.21 -19.59
CA ALA A 76 -25.73 33.50 -20.93
C ALA A 76 -26.33 32.59 -21.99
N LEU A 77 -26.49 31.28 -21.66
CA LEU A 77 -27.02 30.28 -22.58
C LEU A 77 -28.56 30.23 -22.64
N ALA A 78 -29.28 30.94 -21.77
CA ALA A 78 -30.74 30.89 -21.69
C ALA A 78 -31.46 31.27 -22.99
N GLY A 79 -30.86 32.13 -23.81
CA GLY A 79 -31.41 32.58 -25.13
C GLY A 79 -30.85 31.83 -26.33
N VAL A 80 -30.01 30.85 -26.13
CA VAL A 80 -29.33 30.10 -27.22
C VAL A 80 -30.26 29.04 -27.80
N CYS A 81 -30.44 29.04 -29.14
CA CYS A 81 -31.37 28.15 -29.80
C CYS A 81 -30.74 27.26 -30.89
N ASP A 82 -29.51 27.53 -31.31
CA ASP A 82 -28.77 26.75 -32.30
C ASP A 82 -27.27 26.63 -31.98
N ASP A 83 -26.59 25.74 -32.68
CA ASP A 83 -25.14 25.47 -32.48
C ASP A 83 -24.28 26.72 -32.76
N ALA A 84 -24.67 27.57 -33.71
CA ALA A 84 -23.90 28.75 -34.05
C ALA A 84 -23.97 29.81 -32.95
N SER A 85 -25.15 30.03 -32.37
CA SER A 85 -25.31 30.94 -31.21
C SER A 85 -24.65 30.36 -29.95
N LEU A 86 -24.69 29.02 -29.75
CA LEU A 86 -23.95 28.35 -28.68
C LEU A 86 -22.44 28.62 -28.80
N MET A 87 -21.86 28.38 -29.94
CA MET A 87 -20.45 28.60 -30.21
C MET A 87 -20.01 30.02 -29.95
N ARG A 88 -20.82 31.03 -30.31
CA ARG A 88 -20.55 32.43 -30.05
C ARG A 88 -20.58 32.76 -28.59
N GLU A 89 -21.64 32.35 -27.86
CA GLU A 89 -21.79 32.66 -26.43
C GLU A 89 -20.68 31.98 -25.56
N LEU A 90 -20.25 30.75 -25.89
CA LEU A 90 -19.15 30.10 -25.23
C LEU A 90 -17.82 30.87 -25.38
N ARG A 91 -17.54 31.42 -26.58
CA ARG A 91 -16.34 32.21 -26.85
C ARG A 91 -16.35 33.55 -26.16
N PHE A 92 -17.50 34.21 -26.18
CA PHE A 92 -17.73 35.48 -25.53
C PHE A 92 -17.55 35.33 -24.01
N PHE A 93 -18.17 34.32 -23.40
CA PHE A 93 -18.07 34.03 -21.98
C PHE A 93 -16.62 33.73 -21.58
N ARG A 94 -15.94 32.80 -22.30
CA ARG A 94 -14.53 32.52 -22.06
C ARG A 94 -13.70 33.78 -22.06
N ARG A 95 -13.78 34.55 -23.09
CA ARG A 95 -12.98 35.77 -23.26
C ARG A 95 -13.18 36.76 -22.14
N ARG A 96 -14.43 36.99 -21.72
CA ARG A 96 -14.77 37.89 -20.60
C ARG A 96 -14.13 37.42 -19.30
N ILE A 97 -14.25 36.14 -18.94
CA ILE A 97 -13.69 35.61 -17.70
C ILE A 97 -12.16 35.57 -17.77
N MET A 98 -11.56 35.20 -18.91
CA MET A 98 -10.11 35.20 -19.09
C MET A 98 -9.50 36.61 -18.88
N VAL A 99 -10.16 37.68 -19.33
CA VAL A 99 -9.73 39.06 -19.06
C VAL A 99 -9.76 39.37 -17.56
N ARG A 100 -10.80 38.93 -16.83
CA ARG A 100 -10.89 39.09 -15.38
C ARG A 100 -9.75 38.34 -14.65
N ILE A 101 -9.46 37.13 -15.08
CA ILE A 101 -8.35 36.32 -14.52
C ILE A 101 -6.99 36.97 -14.83
N ALA A 102 -6.77 37.44 -16.06
CA ALA A 102 -5.55 38.18 -16.44
C ALA A 102 -5.37 39.45 -15.58
N TRP A 103 -6.43 40.15 -15.34
CA TRP A 103 -6.45 41.34 -14.49
C TRP A 103 -6.04 41.01 -13.06
N ALA A 104 -6.68 39.98 -12.46
CA ALA A 104 -6.40 39.54 -11.11
C ALA A 104 -4.94 39.09 -10.94
N GLN A 105 -4.44 38.34 -11.90
CA GLN A 105 -3.06 37.78 -11.85
C GLN A 105 -2.01 38.86 -12.06
N THR A 106 -2.17 39.73 -13.06
CA THR A 106 -1.22 40.80 -13.36
C THR A 106 -1.06 41.75 -12.16
N LEU A 107 -2.15 42.05 -11.46
CA LEU A 107 -2.14 42.90 -10.28
C LEU A 107 -1.86 42.15 -8.96
N SER A 108 -1.72 40.85 -8.99
CA SER A 108 -1.60 39.99 -7.79
C SER A 108 -2.74 40.20 -6.77
N LEU A 109 -3.96 40.33 -7.25
CA LEU A 109 -5.17 40.48 -6.40
C LEU A 109 -5.55 39.13 -5.78
N VAL A 110 -5.16 38.05 -6.40
CA VAL A 110 -5.45 36.67 -6.05
C VAL A 110 -4.14 35.89 -6.08
N ASP A 111 -3.95 34.90 -5.19
CA ASP A 111 -2.77 34.06 -5.16
C ASP A 111 -2.71 33.13 -6.38
N ASP A 112 -1.50 32.68 -6.71
CA ASP A 112 -1.26 31.93 -7.94
C ASP A 112 -1.95 30.56 -7.94
N GLU A 113 -2.12 29.91 -6.79
CA GLU A 113 -2.86 28.64 -6.67
C GLU A 113 -4.34 28.83 -7.03
N THR A 114 -4.96 29.89 -6.51
CA THR A 114 -6.35 30.25 -6.82
C THR A 114 -6.52 30.61 -8.30
N ILE A 115 -5.55 31.26 -8.94
CA ILE A 115 -5.57 31.55 -10.39
C ILE A 115 -5.64 30.23 -11.19
N LEU A 116 -4.84 29.21 -10.84
CA LEU A 116 -4.89 27.90 -11.50
C LEU A 116 -6.26 27.24 -11.33
N GLN A 117 -6.85 27.36 -10.15
CA GLN A 117 -8.20 26.86 -9.87
C GLN A 117 -9.26 27.60 -10.70
N GLN A 118 -9.21 28.93 -10.77
CA GLN A 118 -10.13 29.73 -11.57
C GLN A 118 -10.08 29.36 -13.07
N LEU A 119 -8.87 29.19 -13.62
CA LEU A 119 -8.69 28.77 -15.01
C LEU A 119 -9.26 27.37 -15.26
N SER A 120 -9.06 26.46 -14.34
CA SER A 120 -9.55 25.08 -14.44
C SER A 120 -11.07 25.01 -14.29
N HIS A 121 -11.65 25.76 -13.37
CA HIS A 121 -13.10 25.84 -13.22
C HIS A 121 -13.80 26.54 -14.39
N LEU A 122 -13.16 27.54 -15.01
CA LEU A 122 -13.67 28.13 -16.25
C LEU A 122 -13.76 27.09 -17.37
N ALA A 123 -12.69 26.32 -17.57
CA ALA A 123 -12.69 25.26 -18.59
C ALA A 123 -13.74 24.18 -18.30
N GLU A 124 -13.83 23.71 -17.06
CA GLU A 124 -14.84 22.75 -16.65
C GLU A 124 -16.26 23.26 -16.87
N THR A 125 -16.52 24.49 -16.49
CA THR A 125 -17.83 25.17 -16.68
C THR A 125 -18.22 25.21 -18.15
N LEU A 126 -17.29 25.60 -19.03
CA LEU A 126 -17.53 25.65 -20.47
C LEU A 126 -17.76 24.28 -21.10
N ILE A 127 -16.97 23.27 -20.70
CA ILE A 127 -17.12 21.88 -21.15
C ILE A 127 -18.48 21.31 -20.75
N VAL A 128 -18.84 21.45 -19.47
CA VAL A 128 -20.10 20.93 -18.91
C VAL A 128 -21.30 21.66 -19.51
N GLY A 129 -21.24 22.99 -19.58
CA GLY A 129 -22.31 23.81 -20.17
C GLY A 129 -22.56 23.49 -21.65
N ALA A 130 -21.49 23.31 -22.43
CA ALA A 130 -21.60 22.91 -23.83
C ALA A 130 -22.14 21.49 -23.97
N ARG A 131 -21.64 20.52 -23.17
CA ARG A 131 -22.12 19.15 -23.13
C ARG A 131 -23.62 19.08 -22.85
N ASP A 132 -24.06 19.73 -21.80
CA ASP A 132 -25.47 19.66 -21.32
C ASP A 132 -26.42 20.29 -22.34
N TRP A 133 -26.06 21.43 -22.91
CA TRP A 133 -26.85 22.07 -23.97
C TRP A 133 -26.93 21.16 -25.21
N LEU A 134 -25.80 20.64 -25.68
CA LEU A 134 -25.72 19.75 -26.87
C LEU A 134 -26.42 18.41 -26.62
N TYR A 135 -26.31 17.84 -25.44
CA TYR A 135 -27.00 16.60 -25.05
C TYR A 135 -28.52 16.80 -25.18
N ALA A 136 -29.06 17.89 -24.63
CA ALA A 136 -30.47 18.23 -24.76
C ALA A 136 -30.90 18.47 -26.21
N ALA A 137 -30.06 19.11 -27.02
CA ALA A 137 -30.31 19.31 -28.45
C ALA A 137 -30.33 17.97 -29.22
N CYS A 138 -29.35 17.08 -28.95
CA CYS A 138 -29.29 15.74 -29.55
C CYS A 138 -30.48 14.87 -29.13
N CYS A 139 -30.94 14.97 -27.87
CA CYS A 139 -32.13 14.25 -27.41
C CYS A 139 -33.40 14.72 -28.15
N ARG A 140 -33.56 16.00 -28.43
CA ARG A 140 -34.67 16.50 -29.21
C ARG A 140 -34.64 16.02 -30.69
N GLU A 141 -33.45 15.85 -31.24
CA GLU A 141 -33.26 15.46 -32.65
C GLU A 141 -33.34 13.94 -32.83
N TRP A 142 -32.71 13.13 -31.94
CA TRP A 142 -32.52 11.68 -32.12
C TRP A 142 -33.15 10.82 -31.01
N GLY A 143 -33.80 11.42 -30.02
CA GLY A 143 -34.28 10.70 -28.84
C GLY A 143 -33.24 10.59 -27.71
N THR A 144 -33.72 10.21 -26.53
CA THR A 144 -32.88 10.07 -25.34
C THR A 144 -32.19 8.70 -25.33
N PRO A 145 -30.86 8.62 -25.23
CA PRO A 145 -30.15 7.35 -25.14
C PRO A 145 -30.47 6.67 -23.82
N CYS A 146 -30.95 5.42 -23.90
CA CYS A 146 -31.34 4.62 -22.74
C CYS A 146 -30.65 3.26 -22.74
N ASN A 147 -30.49 2.68 -21.54
CA ASN A 147 -30.14 1.27 -21.43
C ASN A 147 -31.37 0.35 -21.74
N PRO A 148 -31.22 -0.98 -21.79
CA PRO A 148 -32.34 -1.88 -22.02
C PRO A 148 -33.51 -1.73 -21.04
N GLN A 149 -33.21 -1.30 -19.80
CA GLN A 149 -34.22 -1.04 -18.75
C GLN A 149 -34.93 0.31 -18.90
N GLY A 150 -34.51 1.15 -19.86
CA GLY A 150 -35.10 2.46 -20.12
C GLY A 150 -34.54 3.60 -19.26
N VAL A 151 -33.39 3.37 -18.61
CA VAL A 151 -32.72 4.42 -17.83
C VAL A 151 -31.89 5.30 -18.79
N PRO A 152 -32.10 6.66 -18.76
CA PRO A 152 -31.29 7.58 -19.56
C PRO A 152 -29.79 7.47 -19.27
N GLN A 153 -28.98 7.50 -20.30
CA GLN A 153 -27.54 7.40 -20.24
C GLN A 153 -26.86 8.76 -20.43
N PRO A 154 -25.94 9.18 -19.54
CA PRO A 154 -25.19 10.42 -19.70
C PRO A 154 -23.93 10.24 -20.56
N LEU A 155 -23.38 11.34 -21.06
CA LEU A 155 -21.99 11.41 -21.53
C LEU A 155 -21.12 11.85 -20.36
N LEU A 156 -20.16 11.00 -19.97
CA LEU A 156 -19.15 11.34 -18.97
C LEU A 156 -17.86 11.80 -19.66
N ILE A 157 -17.25 12.85 -19.14
CA ILE A 157 -16.05 13.46 -19.68
C ILE A 157 -14.97 13.46 -18.62
N LEU A 158 -13.86 12.75 -18.90
CA LEU A 158 -12.66 12.83 -18.09
C LEU A 158 -11.77 13.96 -18.61
N GLY A 159 -11.47 14.91 -17.76
CA GLY A 159 -10.41 15.90 -17.99
C GLY A 159 -9.08 15.29 -17.53
N MET A 160 -8.09 15.34 -18.42
CA MET A 160 -6.77 14.78 -18.21
C MET A 160 -5.72 15.85 -17.91
N GLY A 161 -4.52 15.45 -17.59
CA GLY A 161 -3.38 16.35 -17.42
C GLY A 161 -3.62 17.50 -16.42
N LYS A 162 -3.26 18.72 -16.82
CA LYS A 162 -3.43 19.93 -15.99
C LYS A 162 -4.88 20.25 -15.70
N LEU A 163 -5.80 19.99 -16.64
CA LEU A 163 -7.23 20.18 -16.43
C LEU A 163 -7.74 19.24 -15.33
N GLY A 164 -7.41 17.96 -15.42
CA GLY A 164 -7.80 16.99 -14.42
C GLY A 164 -7.23 17.29 -13.02
N GLY A 165 -5.99 17.78 -12.95
CA GLY A 165 -5.35 18.21 -11.71
C GLY A 165 -5.93 19.50 -11.09
N GLY A 166 -6.79 20.23 -11.80
CA GLY A 166 -7.23 21.57 -11.37
C GLY A 166 -6.14 22.64 -11.47
N GLU A 167 -5.22 22.46 -12.40
CA GLU A 167 -3.99 23.26 -12.53
C GLU A 167 -3.78 23.80 -13.95
N LEU A 168 -4.88 24.11 -14.64
CA LEU A 168 -4.82 24.57 -16.03
C LEU A 168 -4.03 25.88 -16.12
N ASN A 169 -3.24 26.06 -17.15
CA ASN A 169 -2.56 27.30 -17.44
C ASN A 169 -3.42 28.22 -18.32
N PHE A 170 -3.00 29.50 -18.46
CA PHE A 170 -3.80 30.55 -19.09
C PHE A 170 -4.20 30.19 -20.53
N SER A 171 -3.27 29.80 -21.37
CA SER A 171 -3.58 29.31 -22.74
C SER A 171 -3.14 27.84 -22.87
N SER A 172 -4.06 26.93 -22.68
CA SER A 172 -3.80 25.49 -22.67
C SER A 172 -4.70 24.75 -23.65
N ASP A 173 -4.18 23.65 -24.17
CA ASP A 173 -5.00 22.58 -24.71
C ASP A 173 -5.72 21.88 -23.56
N ILE A 174 -6.86 21.28 -23.85
CA ILE A 174 -7.60 20.43 -22.92
C ILE A 174 -7.59 18.99 -23.43
N ASP A 175 -7.02 18.10 -22.62
CA ASP A 175 -7.00 16.67 -22.92
C ASP A 175 -8.26 16.02 -22.37
N LEU A 176 -9.06 15.35 -23.22
CA LEU A 176 -10.34 14.77 -22.84
C LEU A 176 -10.45 13.30 -23.23
N ILE A 177 -11.20 12.54 -22.42
CA ILE A 177 -11.67 11.18 -22.75
C ILE A 177 -13.17 11.14 -22.54
N PHE A 178 -13.91 10.62 -23.51
CA PHE A 178 -15.36 10.49 -23.47
C PHE A 178 -15.78 9.05 -23.18
N ALA A 179 -16.71 8.88 -22.24
CA ALA A 179 -17.26 7.59 -21.89
C ALA A 179 -18.77 7.64 -21.69
N TRP A 180 -19.43 6.51 -21.88
CA TRP A 180 -20.85 6.33 -21.65
C TRP A 180 -21.10 4.96 -21.00
N PRO A 181 -22.15 4.81 -20.12
CA PRO A 181 -22.24 3.65 -19.25
C PRO A 181 -22.61 2.34 -19.97
N GLU A 182 -23.82 2.24 -20.55
CA GLU A 182 -24.39 0.96 -20.96
C GLU A 182 -24.94 0.99 -22.38
N HIS A 183 -24.84 -0.14 -23.07
CA HIS A 183 -25.43 -0.31 -24.39
C HIS A 183 -26.95 -0.16 -24.36
N GLY A 184 -27.52 0.22 -25.48
CA GLY A 184 -28.95 0.41 -25.68
C GLY A 184 -29.22 1.28 -26.89
N GLU A 185 -30.45 1.79 -26.95
CA GLU A 185 -30.94 2.57 -28.07
C GLU A 185 -31.65 3.83 -27.60
N THR A 186 -31.70 4.88 -28.44
CA THR A 186 -32.44 6.11 -28.13
C THR A 186 -33.95 5.84 -28.15
N ARG A 187 -34.67 6.52 -27.23
CA ARG A 187 -36.12 6.45 -27.15
C ARG A 187 -36.77 7.82 -27.37
N GLY A 188 -37.91 7.86 -28.04
CA GLY A 188 -38.68 9.07 -28.24
C GLY A 188 -38.24 9.97 -29.39
N GLY A 189 -37.26 9.53 -30.19
CA GLY A 189 -36.84 10.21 -31.43
C GLY A 189 -37.62 9.77 -32.66
N ARG A 190 -37.43 10.50 -33.75
CA ARG A 190 -38.01 10.12 -35.08
C ARG A 190 -37.37 8.87 -35.67
N ARG A 191 -36.15 8.57 -35.29
CA ARG A 191 -35.38 7.40 -35.71
C ARG A 191 -34.55 6.95 -34.51
N GLU A 192 -34.69 5.68 -34.15
CA GLU A 192 -33.88 5.08 -33.09
C GLU A 192 -32.43 4.93 -33.55
N LEU A 193 -31.50 5.35 -32.69
CA LEU A 193 -30.06 5.21 -32.87
C LEU A 193 -29.51 4.31 -31.76
N ASP A 194 -28.50 3.54 -32.12
CA ASP A 194 -27.65 2.90 -31.13
C ASP A 194 -26.94 3.93 -30.24
N ASN A 195 -26.79 3.65 -28.94
CA ASN A 195 -26.15 4.56 -28.02
C ASN A 195 -24.72 4.93 -28.44
N ALA A 196 -23.95 4.03 -29.02
CA ALA A 196 -22.62 4.33 -29.54
C ALA A 196 -22.66 5.38 -30.63
N GLN A 197 -23.64 5.30 -31.56
CA GLN A 197 -23.83 6.31 -32.61
C GLN A 197 -24.26 7.65 -32.04
N PHE A 198 -25.17 7.64 -31.06
CA PHE A 198 -25.65 8.88 -30.41
C PHE A 198 -24.48 9.60 -29.74
N PHE A 199 -23.71 8.91 -28.90
CA PHE A 199 -22.60 9.51 -28.15
C PHE A 199 -21.43 9.93 -29.05
N THR A 200 -21.17 9.19 -30.12
CA THR A 200 -20.16 9.60 -31.12
C THR A 200 -20.54 10.92 -31.78
N ARG A 201 -21.80 11.09 -32.20
CA ARG A 201 -22.29 12.33 -32.80
C ARG A 201 -22.30 13.50 -31.80
N LEU A 202 -22.69 13.23 -30.54
CA LEU A 202 -22.64 14.22 -29.46
C LEU A 202 -21.19 14.66 -29.20
N GLY A 203 -20.27 13.71 -29.09
CA GLY A 203 -18.83 13.98 -28.90
C GLY A 203 -18.24 14.82 -30.04
N GLN A 204 -18.58 14.50 -31.31
CA GLN A 204 -18.14 15.30 -32.46
C GLN A 204 -18.67 16.72 -32.42
N ARG A 205 -19.95 16.92 -32.07
CA ARG A 205 -20.55 18.26 -31.92
C ARG A 205 -19.92 19.03 -30.77
N LEU A 206 -19.61 18.37 -29.66
CA LEU A 206 -18.95 19.00 -28.51
C LEU A 206 -17.53 19.48 -28.86
N ILE A 207 -16.74 18.64 -29.50
CA ILE A 207 -15.40 19.02 -29.97
C ILE A 207 -15.50 20.21 -30.90
N LYS A 208 -16.40 20.15 -31.87
CA LYS A 208 -16.63 21.25 -32.82
C LYS A 208 -17.00 22.55 -32.11
N ALA A 209 -17.86 22.48 -31.10
CA ALA A 209 -18.29 23.67 -30.34
C ALA A 209 -17.12 24.32 -29.58
N LEU A 210 -16.20 23.52 -29.04
CA LEU A 210 -15.06 23.98 -28.23
C LEU A 210 -13.86 24.40 -29.09
N ASP A 211 -13.51 23.61 -30.08
CA ASP A 211 -12.20 23.67 -30.77
C ASP A 211 -12.25 24.45 -32.09
N GLN A 212 -13.40 24.45 -32.83
CA GLN A 212 -13.45 25.06 -34.17
C GLN A 212 -13.18 26.57 -34.12
N PRO A 213 -12.15 27.08 -34.85
CA PRO A 213 -11.91 28.50 -34.97
C PRO A 213 -13.08 29.19 -35.70
N THR A 214 -13.52 30.32 -35.16
CA THR A 214 -14.53 31.19 -35.77
C THR A 214 -14.00 32.62 -35.82
N MET A 215 -14.80 33.57 -36.34
CA MET A 215 -14.44 34.98 -36.26
C MET A 215 -14.30 35.49 -34.81
N ASP A 216 -14.94 34.81 -33.84
CA ASP A 216 -14.89 35.12 -32.40
C ASP A 216 -13.77 34.35 -31.69
N GLY A 217 -12.87 33.64 -32.44
CA GLY A 217 -11.81 32.81 -31.91
C GLY A 217 -12.24 31.37 -31.66
N PHE A 218 -11.65 30.72 -30.66
CA PHE A 218 -11.95 29.34 -30.21
C PHE A 218 -12.23 29.37 -28.70
N VAL A 219 -12.80 28.29 -28.16
CA VAL A 219 -12.94 28.13 -26.69
C VAL A 219 -11.68 27.49 -26.14
N TYR A 220 -11.40 26.24 -26.53
CA TYR A 220 -10.16 25.51 -26.20
C TYR A 220 -9.79 24.58 -27.36
N ARG A 221 -8.49 24.40 -27.57
CA ARG A 221 -8.00 23.32 -28.42
C ARG A 221 -8.21 22.01 -27.68
N VAL A 222 -8.90 21.05 -28.33
CA VAL A 222 -9.27 19.77 -27.72
C VAL A 222 -8.33 18.68 -28.21
N ASP A 223 -7.64 18.03 -27.27
CA ASP A 223 -6.79 16.88 -27.55
C ASP A 223 -7.46 15.58 -27.07
N MET A 224 -7.72 14.66 -28.00
CA MET A 224 -8.33 13.36 -27.72
C MET A 224 -7.34 12.20 -27.81
N ARG A 225 -6.03 12.45 -27.94
CA ARG A 225 -5.02 11.40 -28.18
C ARG A 225 -4.75 10.53 -26.98
N LEU A 226 -5.13 10.95 -25.77
CA LEU A 226 -5.02 10.15 -24.54
C LEU A 226 -6.12 9.08 -24.40
N ARG A 227 -7.13 9.06 -25.32
CA ARG A 227 -8.15 8.03 -25.29
C ARG A 227 -7.59 6.65 -25.67
N PRO A 228 -8.24 5.55 -25.26
CA PRO A 228 -7.86 4.20 -25.68
C PRO A 228 -7.65 4.09 -27.19
N PHE A 229 -6.55 3.44 -27.58
CA PHE A 229 -6.06 3.31 -28.97
C PHE A 229 -5.67 4.64 -29.65
N GLY A 230 -5.63 5.76 -28.93
CA GLY A 230 -5.26 7.06 -29.47
C GLY A 230 -6.12 7.48 -30.67
N ASP A 231 -5.49 8.02 -31.72
CA ASP A 231 -6.21 8.47 -32.92
C ASP A 231 -6.88 7.34 -33.73
N SER A 232 -6.45 6.09 -33.54
CA SER A 232 -7.04 4.92 -34.22
C SER A 232 -8.31 4.39 -33.53
N GLY A 233 -8.53 4.77 -32.25
CA GLY A 233 -9.64 4.27 -31.47
C GLY A 233 -10.94 5.04 -31.66
N PRO A 234 -12.06 4.48 -31.17
CA PRO A 234 -13.34 5.17 -31.19
C PRO A 234 -13.29 6.46 -30.38
N LEU A 235 -14.06 7.44 -30.78
CA LEU A 235 -14.10 8.75 -30.14
C LEU A 235 -14.69 8.69 -28.72
N VAL A 236 -15.69 7.82 -28.55
CA VAL A 236 -16.40 7.63 -27.27
C VAL A 236 -16.47 6.12 -26.99
N LEU A 237 -16.20 5.72 -25.76
CA LEU A 237 -16.18 4.30 -25.36
C LEU A 237 -17.27 4.02 -24.30
N SER A 238 -17.87 2.82 -24.37
CA SER A 238 -18.67 2.31 -23.27
C SER A 238 -17.79 1.98 -22.05
N PHE A 239 -18.38 1.92 -20.86
CA PHE A 239 -17.65 1.51 -19.66
C PHE A 239 -17.00 0.14 -19.82
N ALA A 240 -17.74 -0.83 -20.40
CA ALA A 240 -17.19 -2.17 -20.63
C ALA A 240 -15.95 -2.13 -21.54
N ALA A 241 -16.01 -1.38 -22.66
CA ALA A 241 -14.88 -1.26 -23.58
C ALA A 241 -13.68 -0.52 -22.96
N LEU A 242 -13.96 0.45 -22.08
CA LEU A 242 -12.94 1.19 -21.37
C LEU A 242 -12.23 0.31 -20.32
N GLU A 243 -13.00 -0.50 -19.59
CA GLU A 243 -12.48 -1.45 -18.60
C GLU A 243 -11.62 -2.53 -19.26
N ASP A 244 -12.13 -3.18 -20.30
CA ASP A 244 -11.40 -4.20 -21.07
C ASP A 244 -10.06 -3.66 -21.58
N TYR A 245 -10.08 -2.44 -22.14
CA TYR A 245 -8.86 -1.82 -22.64
C TYR A 245 -7.81 -1.61 -21.54
N TYR A 246 -8.17 -1.00 -20.41
CA TYR A 246 -7.21 -0.71 -19.36
C TYR A 246 -6.76 -1.96 -18.60
N GLN A 247 -7.56 -3.01 -18.54
CA GLN A 247 -7.16 -4.29 -17.96
C GLN A 247 -6.18 -5.06 -18.84
N GLU A 248 -6.44 -5.11 -20.17
CA GLU A 248 -5.68 -5.97 -21.08
C GLU A 248 -4.54 -5.26 -21.81
N GLN A 249 -4.73 -3.98 -22.17
CA GLN A 249 -3.85 -3.25 -23.09
C GLN A 249 -3.30 -1.94 -22.52
N GLY A 250 -3.76 -1.52 -21.34
CA GLY A 250 -3.32 -0.27 -20.71
C GLY A 250 -1.81 -0.23 -20.48
N ARG A 251 -1.17 0.83 -21.01
CA ARG A 251 0.28 1.03 -20.97
C ARG A 251 0.68 1.88 -19.76
N ASP A 252 1.94 1.80 -19.34
CA ASP A 252 2.44 2.55 -18.18
C ASP A 252 2.34 4.07 -18.36
N TRP A 253 2.55 4.60 -19.58
CA TRP A 253 2.38 6.02 -19.83
C TRP A 253 0.91 6.47 -19.74
N GLU A 254 -0.05 5.61 -20.08
CA GLU A 254 -1.48 5.88 -19.90
C GLU A 254 -1.84 5.86 -18.42
N ARG A 255 -1.26 4.93 -17.66
CA ARG A 255 -1.39 4.89 -16.20
C ARG A 255 -0.85 6.16 -15.57
N TYR A 256 0.32 6.64 -16.03
CA TYR A 256 0.89 7.91 -15.60
C TYR A 256 -0.05 9.09 -15.89
N ALA A 257 -0.64 9.14 -17.09
CA ALA A 257 -1.59 10.19 -17.45
C ALA A 257 -2.89 10.11 -16.62
N MET A 258 -3.37 8.90 -16.33
CA MET A 258 -4.61 8.67 -15.56
C MET A 258 -4.53 9.06 -14.08
N VAL A 259 -3.35 9.26 -13.50
CA VAL A 259 -3.20 9.79 -12.13
C VAL A 259 -3.96 11.10 -11.96
N LYS A 260 -3.94 11.96 -12.98
CA LYS A 260 -4.62 13.27 -12.99
C LYS A 260 -6.04 13.24 -13.54
N ALA A 261 -6.56 12.09 -13.97
CA ALA A 261 -7.90 12.01 -14.55
C ALA A 261 -8.99 12.43 -13.55
N ARG A 262 -9.83 13.37 -13.93
CA ARG A 262 -10.94 13.89 -13.14
C ARG A 262 -12.21 13.99 -13.99
N LEU A 263 -13.33 13.55 -13.43
CA LEU A 263 -14.62 13.67 -14.08
C LEU A 263 -15.06 15.14 -14.10
N MET A 264 -15.41 15.66 -15.27
CA MET A 264 -15.91 17.01 -15.45
C MET A 264 -17.38 17.10 -15.04
N GLY A 265 -17.72 18.04 -14.15
CA GLY A 265 -19.07 18.19 -13.62
C GLY A 265 -19.51 17.02 -12.76
N ASP A 266 -18.60 16.47 -11.93
CA ASP A 266 -18.85 15.36 -11.03
C ASP A 266 -19.87 15.75 -9.97
N ASN A 267 -21.04 15.11 -10.00
CA ASN A 267 -22.13 15.27 -9.04
C ASN A 267 -22.25 14.08 -8.08
N ASP A 268 -21.25 13.19 -8.07
CA ASP A 268 -21.19 11.97 -7.25
C ASP A 268 -22.39 11.02 -7.46
N ASP A 269 -22.96 10.99 -8.65
CA ASP A 269 -24.02 10.03 -8.99
C ASP A 269 -23.48 8.59 -9.12
N ALA A 270 -24.40 7.65 -9.36
CA ALA A 270 -24.04 6.22 -9.49
C ALA A 270 -23.03 5.96 -10.61
N TRP A 271 -23.19 6.62 -11.76
CA TRP A 271 -22.32 6.46 -12.92
C TRP A 271 -20.92 7.04 -12.67
N ALA A 272 -20.85 8.20 -12.01
CA ALA A 272 -19.59 8.82 -11.62
C ALA A 272 -18.79 7.92 -10.65
N ARG A 273 -19.47 7.34 -9.67
CA ARG A 273 -18.85 6.40 -8.71
C ARG A 273 -18.37 5.12 -9.37
N GLU A 274 -19.17 4.55 -10.29
CA GLU A 274 -18.81 3.36 -11.06
C GLU A 274 -17.57 3.60 -11.91
N LEU A 275 -17.51 4.70 -12.67
CA LEU A 275 -16.36 5.06 -13.49
C LEU A 275 -15.09 5.23 -12.64
N ARG A 276 -15.18 5.91 -11.50
CA ARG A 276 -14.04 6.05 -10.59
C ARG A 276 -13.58 4.71 -10.01
N ALA A 277 -14.52 3.86 -9.60
CA ALA A 277 -14.21 2.53 -9.07
C ALA A 277 -13.51 1.64 -10.11
N MET A 278 -13.94 1.70 -11.37
CA MET A 278 -13.37 0.97 -12.49
C MET A 278 -11.93 1.41 -12.81
N LEU A 279 -11.65 2.72 -12.81
CA LEU A 279 -10.34 3.27 -13.17
C LEU A 279 -9.29 3.15 -12.06
N ARG A 280 -9.72 3.16 -10.80
CA ARG A 280 -8.81 3.16 -9.64
C ARG A 280 -7.83 2.00 -9.60
N PRO A 281 -8.21 0.73 -9.84
CA PRO A 281 -7.28 -0.40 -9.84
C PRO A 281 -6.20 -0.32 -10.92
N PHE A 282 -6.53 0.27 -12.06
CA PHE A 282 -5.57 0.50 -13.12
C PHE A 282 -4.50 1.52 -12.70
N VAL A 283 -4.90 2.62 -12.05
CA VAL A 283 -3.98 3.72 -11.68
C VAL A 283 -3.17 3.38 -10.43
N PHE A 284 -3.84 2.96 -9.36
CA PHE A 284 -3.23 2.74 -8.05
C PHE A 284 -3.23 1.25 -7.69
N ARG A 285 -2.23 0.53 -8.18
CA ARG A 285 -2.04 -0.89 -7.86
C ARG A 285 -1.59 -1.04 -6.42
N ARG A 286 -2.14 -2.05 -5.73
CA ARG A 286 -1.79 -2.36 -4.33
C ARG A 286 -0.35 -2.84 -4.17
N TYR A 287 0.19 -3.46 -5.20
CA TYR A 287 1.56 -3.97 -5.23
C TYR A 287 2.48 -2.96 -5.88
N ILE A 288 3.69 -2.84 -5.36
CA ILE A 288 4.73 -2.08 -6.04
C ILE A 288 5.01 -2.82 -7.35
N ASP A 289 4.65 -2.18 -8.44
CA ASP A 289 4.90 -2.68 -9.78
C ASP A 289 6.25 -2.13 -10.23
N PHE A 290 7.29 -2.94 -10.12
CA PHE A 290 8.65 -2.52 -10.45
C PHE A 290 8.86 -2.31 -11.95
N SER A 291 7.99 -2.86 -12.80
CA SER A 291 7.96 -2.49 -14.21
C SER A 291 7.68 -0.98 -14.40
N VAL A 292 6.93 -0.39 -13.47
CA VAL A 292 6.65 1.06 -13.44
C VAL A 292 7.92 1.86 -13.17
N ILE A 293 8.80 1.42 -12.27
CA ILE A 293 10.05 2.11 -11.98
C ILE A 293 10.93 2.16 -13.23
N GLN A 294 11.03 1.05 -13.95
CA GLN A 294 11.77 1.03 -15.20
C GLN A 294 11.10 1.87 -16.29
N SER A 295 9.77 1.83 -16.38
CA SER A 295 9.03 2.71 -17.29
C SER A 295 9.23 4.19 -16.94
N LEU A 296 9.29 4.53 -15.65
CA LEU A 296 9.59 5.88 -15.18
C LEU A 296 11.05 6.29 -15.50
N ARG A 297 12.02 5.38 -15.36
CA ARG A 297 13.41 5.64 -15.81
C ARG A 297 13.49 5.85 -17.31
N ASN A 298 12.83 5.02 -18.09
CA ASN A 298 12.75 5.18 -19.53
C ASN A 298 12.12 6.53 -19.90
N MET A 299 11.06 6.92 -19.21
CA MET A 299 10.42 8.23 -19.37
C MET A 299 11.35 9.38 -18.99
N LYS A 300 12.06 9.28 -17.84
CA LYS A 300 13.11 10.24 -17.44
C LYS A 300 14.18 10.38 -18.52
N GLY A 301 14.69 9.25 -19.03
CA GLY A 301 15.68 9.20 -20.10
C GLY A 301 15.17 9.83 -21.42
N MET A 302 13.90 9.62 -21.78
CA MET A 302 13.26 10.27 -22.92
C MET A 302 13.16 11.79 -22.73
N ILE A 303 12.72 12.24 -21.55
CA ILE A 303 12.63 13.67 -21.19
C ILE A 303 14.03 14.31 -21.31
N ALA A 304 15.06 13.70 -20.72
CA ALA A 304 16.43 14.22 -20.75
C ALA A 304 17.00 14.26 -22.18
N ARG A 305 16.71 13.25 -23.01
CA ARG A 305 17.11 13.24 -24.43
C ARG A 305 16.40 14.31 -25.26
N GLU A 306 15.11 14.51 -25.03
CA GLU A 306 14.31 15.54 -25.72
C GLU A 306 14.84 16.94 -25.40
N VAL A 307 15.16 17.24 -24.14
CA VAL A 307 15.78 18.50 -23.69
C VAL A 307 17.09 18.73 -24.40
N ARG A 308 17.98 17.72 -24.49
CA ARG A 308 19.27 17.81 -25.16
C ARG A 308 19.13 18.00 -26.69
N ARG A 309 18.24 17.24 -27.33
CA ARG A 309 18.04 17.24 -28.78
C ARG A 309 17.47 18.54 -29.31
N ARG A 310 16.53 19.14 -28.58
CA ARG A 310 15.83 20.38 -29.02
C ARG A 310 16.49 21.67 -28.54
N GLY A 311 17.54 21.60 -27.70
CA GLY A 311 18.21 22.80 -27.15
C GLY A 311 17.28 23.69 -26.35
N LEU A 312 16.36 23.13 -25.57
CA LEU A 312 15.26 23.78 -24.84
C LEU A 312 15.74 24.59 -23.62
N LYS A 313 16.80 25.37 -23.73
CA LYS A 313 17.37 26.14 -22.60
C LYS A 313 16.42 27.23 -22.09
N ASP A 314 15.66 27.83 -22.97
CA ASP A 314 14.73 28.93 -22.66
C ASP A 314 13.30 28.50 -22.46
N ASN A 315 13.03 27.17 -22.38
CA ASN A 315 11.69 26.62 -22.18
C ASN A 315 11.45 26.26 -20.71
N ILE A 316 10.58 27.00 -20.04
CA ILE A 316 10.28 26.86 -18.59
C ILE A 316 9.47 25.60 -18.22
N LYS A 317 8.84 24.97 -19.21
CA LYS A 317 8.08 23.71 -18.99
C LYS A 317 8.90 22.47 -19.27
N LEU A 318 9.55 22.46 -20.44
CA LEU A 318 10.26 21.28 -20.98
C LEU A 318 11.77 21.35 -20.75
N GLY A 319 12.31 22.49 -20.33
CA GLY A 319 13.72 22.66 -20.00
C GLY A 319 14.13 21.88 -18.75
N ALA A 320 15.43 21.73 -18.52
CA ALA A 320 15.96 21.07 -17.33
C ALA A 320 15.59 21.83 -16.06
N GLY A 321 14.96 21.18 -15.11
CA GLY A 321 14.42 21.82 -13.90
C GLY A 321 13.07 22.51 -14.11
N GLY A 322 12.41 22.32 -15.26
CA GLY A 322 11.12 22.91 -15.57
C GLY A 322 9.93 22.24 -14.92
N ILE A 323 8.73 22.74 -15.21
CA ILE A 323 7.44 22.28 -14.63
C ILE A 323 7.25 20.76 -14.80
N ARG A 324 7.63 20.21 -15.95
CA ARG A 324 7.49 18.77 -16.25
C ARG A 324 8.29 17.88 -15.31
N GLU A 325 9.46 18.33 -14.87
CA GLU A 325 10.27 17.56 -13.91
C GLU A 325 9.65 17.58 -12.51
N ILE A 326 9.04 18.70 -12.09
CA ILE A 326 8.30 18.76 -10.81
C ILE A 326 7.09 17.82 -10.85
N GLU A 327 6.30 17.85 -11.91
CA GLU A 327 5.17 16.95 -12.13
C GLU A 327 5.62 15.48 -12.09
N PHE A 328 6.73 15.17 -12.72
CA PHE A 328 7.30 13.83 -12.74
C PHE A 328 7.71 13.36 -11.32
N ILE A 329 8.42 14.22 -10.56
CA ILE A 329 8.82 13.90 -9.17
C ILE A 329 7.59 13.49 -8.34
N VAL A 330 6.52 14.28 -8.38
CA VAL A 330 5.31 14.02 -7.60
C VAL A 330 4.59 12.75 -8.07
N GLN A 331 4.43 12.57 -9.37
CA GLN A 331 3.70 11.42 -9.93
C GLN A 331 4.44 10.09 -9.73
N VAL A 332 5.76 10.10 -9.61
CA VAL A 332 6.53 8.91 -9.21
C VAL A 332 6.05 8.37 -7.87
N PHE A 333 5.93 9.23 -6.85
CA PHE A 333 5.44 8.81 -5.54
C PHE A 333 3.98 8.33 -5.59
N GLN A 334 3.15 8.98 -6.37
CA GLN A 334 1.75 8.57 -6.57
C GLN A 334 1.64 7.17 -7.18
N LEU A 335 2.44 6.86 -8.19
CA LEU A 335 2.41 5.55 -8.86
C LEU A 335 3.02 4.43 -8.00
N ILE A 336 4.08 4.73 -7.27
CA ILE A 336 4.78 3.73 -6.45
C ILE A 336 4.04 3.48 -5.12
N ARG A 337 3.57 4.54 -4.45
CA ARG A 337 3.01 4.47 -3.11
C ARG A 337 1.50 4.69 -3.02
N GLY A 338 0.88 5.30 -4.02
CA GLY A 338 -0.54 5.68 -3.99
C GLY A 338 -1.52 4.51 -3.81
N GLY A 339 -1.14 3.29 -4.17
CA GLY A 339 -1.93 2.10 -3.90
C GLY A 339 -2.05 1.75 -2.41
N ARG A 340 -1.05 2.11 -1.61
CA ARG A 340 -0.98 1.88 -0.15
C ARG A 340 -1.35 3.12 0.65
N GLU A 341 -1.03 4.32 0.13
CA GLU A 341 -1.20 5.61 0.80
C GLU A 341 -2.30 6.44 0.12
N PRO A 342 -3.54 6.41 0.63
CA PRO A 342 -4.65 7.16 0.03
C PRO A 342 -4.42 8.67 -0.07
N SER A 343 -3.63 9.25 0.83
CA SER A 343 -3.26 10.67 0.80
C SER A 343 -2.49 11.08 -0.46
N LEU A 344 -1.80 10.13 -1.11
CA LEU A 344 -1.09 10.36 -2.39
C LEU A 344 -1.99 10.22 -3.62
N GLN A 345 -3.27 9.90 -3.48
CA GLN A 345 -4.22 9.74 -4.60
C GLN A 345 -4.87 11.06 -5.02
N SER A 346 -4.43 12.20 -4.48
CA SER A 346 -4.87 13.52 -4.97
C SER A 346 -4.46 13.72 -6.43
N ARG A 347 -5.32 14.38 -7.20
CA ARG A 347 -5.04 14.73 -8.61
C ARG A 347 -4.20 15.99 -8.73
N SER A 348 -4.27 16.86 -7.74
CA SER A 348 -3.55 18.13 -7.69
C SER A 348 -2.15 17.96 -7.11
N LEU A 349 -1.18 18.69 -7.69
CA LEU A 349 0.23 18.57 -7.34
C LEU A 349 0.53 19.09 -5.92
N LEU A 350 0.01 20.25 -5.55
CA LEU A 350 0.34 20.89 -4.27
C LEU A 350 -0.15 20.09 -3.06
N PRO A 351 -1.41 19.59 -2.99
CA PRO A 351 -1.83 18.68 -1.93
C PRO A 351 -1.03 17.39 -1.89
N THR A 352 -0.57 16.89 -3.04
CA THR A 352 0.29 15.69 -3.08
C THR A 352 1.67 15.97 -2.52
N LEU A 353 2.25 17.16 -2.78
CA LEU A 353 3.51 17.58 -2.13
C LEU A 353 3.37 17.64 -0.60
N ASP A 354 2.25 18.14 -0.09
CA ASP A 354 1.98 18.17 1.34
C ASP A 354 1.90 16.75 1.93
N ALA A 355 1.28 15.82 1.21
CA ALA A 355 1.24 14.40 1.60
C ALA A 355 2.63 13.74 1.56
N ILE A 356 3.46 14.04 0.56
CA ILE A 356 4.85 13.56 0.46
C ILE A 356 5.66 14.03 1.67
N ALA A 357 5.51 15.29 2.09
CA ALA A 357 6.15 15.83 3.28
C ALA A 357 5.66 15.13 4.56
N ALA A 358 4.35 14.99 4.74
CA ALA A 358 3.74 14.35 5.89
C ALA A 358 4.14 12.87 6.05
N LEU A 359 4.39 12.19 4.94
CA LEU A 359 4.86 10.80 4.91
C LEU A 359 6.40 10.67 4.95
N HIS A 360 7.12 11.78 5.06
CA HIS A 360 8.59 11.83 5.09
C HIS A 360 9.25 11.12 3.88
N LEU A 361 8.63 11.17 2.70
CA LEU A 361 9.13 10.53 1.48
C LEU A 361 10.23 11.35 0.80
N LEU A 362 10.26 12.65 1.04
CA LEU A 362 11.33 13.59 0.68
C LEU A 362 11.68 14.47 1.88
N PRO A 363 12.92 15.02 1.94
CA PRO A 363 13.27 16.02 2.94
C PRO A 363 12.32 17.22 2.89
N GLU A 364 11.89 17.73 4.06
CA GLU A 364 10.95 18.86 4.14
C GLU A 364 11.45 20.10 3.39
N ASN A 365 12.76 20.37 3.43
CA ASN A 365 13.36 21.47 2.71
C ASN A 365 13.21 21.31 1.19
N ASP A 366 13.36 20.09 0.66
CA ASP A 366 13.21 19.83 -0.78
C ASP A 366 11.76 19.99 -1.22
N VAL A 367 10.80 19.52 -0.43
CA VAL A 367 9.36 19.74 -0.68
C VAL A 367 9.02 21.23 -0.69
N ALA A 368 9.54 22.00 0.27
CA ALA A 368 9.34 23.46 0.33
C ALA A 368 9.93 24.17 -0.92
N GLN A 369 11.13 23.78 -1.33
CA GLN A 369 11.76 24.33 -2.54
C GLN A 369 11.00 23.96 -3.82
N LEU A 370 10.52 22.72 -3.95
CA LEU A 370 9.69 22.30 -5.09
C LEU A 370 8.38 23.07 -5.16
N ARG A 371 7.73 23.31 -4.02
CA ARG A 371 6.50 24.10 -3.94
C ARG A 371 6.71 25.54 -4.42
N VAL A 372 7.73 26.19 -3.91
CA VAL A 372 8.07 27.58 -4.30
C VAL A 372 8.44 27.65 -5.79
N ALA A 373 9.26 26.72 -6.27
CA ALA A 373 9.63 26.65 -7.67
C ALA A 373 8.44 26.40 -8.58
N TYR A 374 7.53 25.49 -8.19
CA TYR A 374 6.32 25.22 -8.96
C TYR A 374 5.44 26.44 -9.12
N LEU A 375 5.12 27.12 -8.02
CA LEU A 375 4.30 28.35 -8.07
C LEU A 375 4.97 29.48 -8.86
N PHE A 376 6.30 29.66 -8.70
CA PHE A 376 7.06 30.62 -9.48
C PHE A 376 6.99 30.34 -10.99
N LEU A 377 7.26 29.10 -11.40
CA LEU A 377 7.22 28.68 -12.80
C LEU A 377 5.81 28.79 -13.39
N ARG A 378 4.80 28.42 -12.62
CA ARG A 378 3.39 28.49 -13.04
C ARG A 378 2.92 29.94 -13.21
N ARG A 379 3.32 30.83 -12.30
CA ARG A 379 3.07 32.26 -12.44
C ARG A 379 3.72 32.83 -13.69
N LEU A 380 5.00 32.50 -13.91
CA LEU A 380 5.75 32.93 -15.09
C LEU A 380 5.10 32.42 -16.39
N GLU A 381 4.69 31.13 -16.44
CA GLU A 381 3.98 30.52 -17.58
C GLU A 381 2.67 31.28 -17.90
N ASN A 382 1.85 31.52 -16.87
CA ASN A 382 0.58 32.19 -17.05
C ASN A 382 0.72 33.66 -17.48
N LEU A 383 1.65 34.39 -16.88
CA LEU A 383 1.94 35.78 -17.28
C LEU A 383 2.44 35.85 -18.74
N LEU A 384 3.33 34.94 -19.12
CA LEU A 384 3.81 34.85 -20.50
C LEU A 384 2.68 34.58 -21.50
N GLN A 385 1.78 33.64 -21.17
CA GLN A 385 0.64 33.33 -22.03
C GLN A 385 -0.44 34.40 -22.08
N SER A 386 -0.63 35.14 -20.98
CA SER A 386 -1.63 36.18 -20.89
C SER A 386 -1.30 37.46 -21.69
N ILE A 387 -0.07 37.59 -22.19
CA ILE A 387 0.29 38.69 -23.07
C ILE A 387 -0.61 38.70 -24.33
N ASN A 388 -0.72 37.54 -25.03
CA ASN A 388 -1.44 37.42 -26.30
C ASN A 388 -2.44 36.25 -26.35
N ASP A 389 -2.75 35.57 -25.26
CA ASP A 389 -3.52 34.31 -25.20
C ASP A 389 -2.88 33.25 -26.13
N GLU A 390 -1.57 33.13 -26.08
CA GLU A 390 -0.79 32.16 -26.87
C GLU A 390 -0.23 31.04 -25.99
N GLN A 391 -0.31 29.79 -26.48
CA GLN A 391 0.31 28.64 -25.83
C GLN A 391 1.81 28.64 -26.06
N THR A 392 2.54 29.39 -25.23
CA THR A 392 3.99 29.47 -25.25
C THR A 392 4.59 29.20 -23.88
N GLN A 393 5.75 28.58 -23.83
CA GLN A 393 6.57 28.34 -22.64
C GLN A 393 8.03 28.76 -22.83
N THR A 394 8.33 29.42 -23.96
CA THR A 394 9.66 29.90 -24.29
C THR A 394 9.80 31.36 -23.90
N LEU A 395 10.88 31.68 -23.20
CA LEU A 395 11.18 33.07 -22.80
C LEU A 395 11.28 33.97 -24.02
N PRO A 396 10.75 35.20 -23.94
CA PRO A 396 10.76 36.14 -25.07
C PRO A 396 12.15 36.64 -25.39
N ALA A 397 12.38 36.92 -26.68
CA ALA A 397 13.63 37.50 -27.15
C ALA A 397 13.62 39.04 -27.21
N ASP A 398 12.43 39.64 -27.28
CA ASP A 398 12.21 41.07 -27.39
C ASP A 398 12.20 41.79 -26.04
N ASP A 399 12.66 43.04 -26.05
CA ASP A 399 12.85 43.85 -24.84
C ASP A 399 11.52 44.27 -24.17
N LEU A 400 10.44 44.43 -24.93
CA LEU A 400 9.14 44.80 -24.39
C LEU A 400 8.56 43.67 -23.54
N ASN A 401 8.51 42.46 -24.08
CA ASN A 401 7.95 41.30 -23.36
C ASN A 401 8.84 40.89 -22.19
N ARG A 402 10.18 41.05 -22.31
CA ARG A 402 11.09 40.89 -21.18
C ARG A 402 10.78 41.88 -20.04
N ALA A 403 10.54 43.15 -20.37
CA ALA A 403 10.18 44.16 -19.38
C ALA A 403 8.80 43.88 -18.76
N ARG A 404 7.82 43.40 -19.55
CA ARG A 404 6.51 42.95 -19.05
C ARG A 404 6.66 41.83 -18.02
N LEU A 405 7.39 40.78 -18.35
CA LEU A 405 7.58 39.65 -17.44
C LEU A 405 8.35 40.01 -16.18
N ALA A 406 9.42 40.79 -16.28
CA ALA A 406 10.14 41.28 -15.11
C ALA A 406 9.21 42.08 -14.16
N TRP A 407 8.42 42.98 -14.72
CA TRP A 407 7.46 43.77 -13.94
C TRP A 407 6.38 42.86 -13.31
N GLY A 408 5.76 41.94 -14.08
CA GLY A 408 4.70 41.01 -13.61
C GLY A 408 5.17 40.04 -12.55
N MET A 409 6.43 39.63 -12.62
CA MET A 409 7.09 38.75 -11.62
C MET A 409 7.67 39.54 -10.42
N LYS A 410 7.54 40.88 -10.40
CA LYS A 410 8.03 41.81 -9.36
C LYS A 410 9.56 41.80 -9.22
N ALA A 411 10.28 41.48 -10.30
CA ALA A 411 11.72 41.60 -10.37
C ALA A 411 12.11 43.03 -10.77
N GLU A 412 13.25 43.50 -10.29
CA GLU A 412 13.74 44.85 -10.63
C GLU A 412 14.07 45.01 -12.12
N ASN A 413 14.55 43.91 -12.72
CA ASN A 413 14.97 43.88 -14.13
C ASN A 413 15.00 42.43 -14.65
N TRP A 414 15.19 42.28 -15.96
CA TRP A 414 15.25 40.99 -16.62
C TRP A 414 16.37 40.08 -16.12
N PRO A 415 17.63 40.53 -15.94
CA PRO A 415 18.70 39.71 -15.38
C PRO A 415 18.40 39.13 -14.00
N GLN A 416 17.74 39.88 -13.12
CA GLN A 416 17.32 39.37 -11.80
C GLN A 416 16.26 38.26 -11.95
N LEU A 417 15.26 38.47 -12.81
CA LEU A 417 14.25 37.43 -13.07
C LEU A 417 14.88 36.12 -13.57
N VAL A 418 15.83 36.23 -14.52
CA VAL A 418 16.53 35.07 -15.07
C VAL A 418 17.40 34.40 -14.01
N GLY A 419 18.01 35.15 -13.11
CA GLY A 419 18.78 34.64 -11.97
C GLY A 419 17.89 33.80 -11.03
N GLU A 420 16.76 34.35 -10.58
CA GLU A 420 15.78 33.64 -9.74
C GLU A 420 15.22 32.39 -10.43
N LEU A 421 14.89 32.49 -11.73
CA LEU A 421 14.46 31.35 -12.53
C LEU A 421 15.52 30.23 -12.56
N THR A 422 16.77 30.61 -12.79
CA THR A 422 17.87 29.64 -12.84
C THR A 422 18.06 28.92 -11.51
N ASP A 423 17.97 29.64 -10.39
CA ASP A 423 18.10 29.06 -9.06
C ASP A 423 16.96 28.06 -8.77
N HIS A 424 15.70 28.42 -9.10
CA HIS A 424 14.57 27.50 -8.96
C HIS A 424 14.71 26.25 -9.83
N MET A 425 15.10 26.42 -11.10
CA MET A 425 15.29 25.31 -12.02
C MET A 425 16.46 24.40 -11.61
N ALA A 426 17.54 24.96 -11.05
CA ALA A 426 18.66 24.18 -10.51
C ALA A 426 18.24 23.31 -9.31
N ASN A 427 17.46 23.88 -8.38
CA ASN A 427 16.92 23.13 -7.25
C ASN A 427 16.01 21.97 -7.68
N VAL A 428 15.10 22.22 -8.61
CA VAL A 428 14.23 21.18 -9.17
C VAL A 428 15.06 20.07 -9.83
N ARG A 429 16.05 20.45 -10.64
CA ARG A 429 16.94 19.51 -11.34
C ARG A 429 17.74 18.64 -10.38
N ARG A 430 18.24 19.20 -9.27
CA ARG A 430 18.92 18.45 -8.22
C ARG A 430 18.01 17.35 -7.65
N VAL A 431 16.80 17.71 -7.20
CA VAL A 431 15.84 16.74 -6.64
C VAL A 431 15.43 15.70 -7.68
N PHE A 432 15.20 16.11 -8.93
CA PHE A 432 14.88 15.20 -10.03
C PHE A 432 15.99 14.17 -10.30
N ASN A 433 17.26 14.59 -10.25
CA ASN A 433 18.38 13.68 -10.43
C ASN A 433 18.54 12.71 -9.25
N GLU A 434 18.36 13.19 -8.01
CA GLU A 434 18.51 12.39 -6.79
C GLU A 434 17.38 11.35 -6.64
N LEU A 435 16.17 11.63 -7.16
CA LEU A 435 14.99 10.80 -6.93
C LEU A 435 15.05 9.41 -7.57
N ILE A 436 15.55 9.35 -8.79
CA ILE A 436 15.72 8.10 -9.54
C ILE A 436 17.19 8.11 -9.94
N GLY A 437 18.01 7.32 -9.26
CA GLY A 437 19.44 7.26 -9.51
C GLY A 437 19.74 7.21 -11.02
N ASP A 438 20.69 7.99 -11.46
CA ASP A 438 21.15 7.92 -12.84
C ASP A 438 21.70 6.52 -13.10
N ASP A 439 21.49 5.97 -14.29
CA ASP A 439 22.23 4.80 -14.78
C ASP A 439 23.77 5.01 -14.79
N GLU A 440 24.21 6.22 -14.40
CA GLU A 440 25.61 6.62 -14.24
C GLU A 440 26.08 6.70 -12.77
N ALA A 441 25.22 6.35 -11.78
CA ALA A 441 25.57 6.36 -10.35
C ALA A 441 25.53 4.96 -9.71
N ASP A 442 25.80 3.91 -10.43
CA ASP A 442 26.61 2.83 -9.86
C ASP A 442 27.94 3.50 -9.51
N THR A 443 28.22 3.63 -8.21
CA THR A 443 29.50 4.20 -7.80
C THR A 443 30.59 3.45 -8.55
N PRO A 444 31.59 4.12 -9.11
CA PRO A 444 32.68 3.44 -9.86
C PRO A 444 33.27 2.23 -9.12
N GLN A 445 33.14 2.19 -7.79
CA GLN A 445 33.55 1.10 -6.91
C GLN A 445 32.60 -0.14 -6.97
N GLU A 446 31.28 0.04 -7.19
CA GLU A 446 30.34 -1.10 -7.30
C GLU A 446 30.40 -1.72 -8.69
N GLU A 447 30.60 -0.95 -9.74
CA GLU A 447 30.86 -1.45 -11.10
C GLU A 447 32.22 -2.17 -11.19
N GLU A 448 33.29 -1.60 -10.66
CA GLU A 448 34.60 -2.25 -10.60
C GLU A 448 34.55 -3.58 -9.82
N ARG A 449 33.68 -3.67 -8.83
CA ARG A 449 33.55 -4.87 -8.00
C ARG A 449 32.72 -5.98 -8.68
N SER A 450 31.75 -5.62 -9.50
CA SER A 450 30.87 -6.57 -10.21
C SER A 450 31.39 -7.00 -11.58
N GLU A 451 32.26 -6.21 -12.21
CA GLU A 451 32.78 -6.47 -13.56
C GLU A 451 33.40 -7.88 -13.72
N PRO A 452 34.27 -8.37 -12.81
CA PRO A 452 34.81 -9.73 -12.91
C PRO A 452 33.74 -10.82 -12.86
N TRP A 453 32.60 -10.55 -12.20
CA TRP A 453 31.50 -11.50 -12.06
C TRP A 453 30.59 -11.58 -13.29
N ARG A 454 30.65 -10.60 -14.19
CA ARG A 454 29.96 -10.68 -15.51
C ARG A 454 30.50 -11.80 -16.35
N GLU A 455 31.82 -12.00 -16.37
CA GLU A 455 32.46 -13.09 -17.08
C GLU A 455 32.08 -14.45 -16.47
N VAL A 456 32.08 -14.56 -15.13
CA VAL A 456 31.65 -15.77 -14.42
C VAL A 456 30.17 -16.12 -14.71
N TRP A 457 29.32 -15.12 -14.83
CA TRP A 457 27.90 -15.34 -15.14
C TRP A 457 27.64 -15.64 -16.60
N GLN A 458 28.29 -14.96 -17.53
CA GLN A 458 28.06 -15.09 -18.98
C GLN A 458 28.71 -16.31 -19.59
N ASP A 459 29.94 -16.63 -19.19
CA ASP A 459 30.65 -17.85 -19.62
C ASP A 459 30.64 -18.89 -18.51
N ALA A 460 30.26 -20.13 -18.85
CA ALA A 460 30.48 -21.27 -17.99
C ALA A 460 31.99 -21.56 -17.96
N LEU A 461 32.74 -20.76 -17.19
CA LEU A 461 34.16 -20.91 -17.03
C LEU A 461 34.48 -22.33 -16.55
N GLN A 462 35.40 -23.01 -17.25
CA GLN A 462 36.02 -24.22 -16.77
C GLN A 462 36.83 -23.91 -15.50
N GLU A 463 36.98 -24.87 -14.62
CA GLU A 463 37.56 -24.71 -13.27
C GLU A 463 38.88 -23.88 -13.21
N ASP A 464 39.65 -23.81 -14.30
CA ASP A 464 40.96 -23.14 -14.37
C ASP A 464 40.90 -21.62 -14.63
N ASP A 465 39.83 -21.09 -15.21
CA ASP A 465 39.76 -19.68 -15.67
C ASP A 465 39.12 -18.71 -14.65
N SER A 466 38.40 -19.21 -13.66
CA SER A 466 37.70 -18.38 -12.64
C SER A 466 38.54 -18.05 -11.41
N THR A 467 39.78 -18.47 -11.41
CA THR A 467 40.66 -18.55 -10.26
C THR A 467 40.95 -17.25 -9.51
N PRO A 468 41.06 -16.04 -10.14
CA PRO A 468 41.36 -14.84 -9.40
C PRO A 468 40.24 -14.33 -8.52
N VAL A 469 38.98 -14.44 -8.98
CA VAL A 469 37.80 -13.87 -8.29
C VAL A 469 37.40 -14.70 -7.08
N LEU A 470 37.57 -16.04 -7.18
CA LEU A 470 37.20 -16.99 -6.14
C LEU A 470 38.40 -17.46 -5.31
N ALA A 471 39.58 -16.89 -5.49
CA ALA A 471 40.82 -17.33 -4.84
C ALA A 471 40.81 -17.26 -3.30
N HIS A 472 39.93 -16.47 -2.73
CA HIS A 472 39.75 -16.33 -1.28
C HIS A 472 38.88 -17.41 -0.66
N LEU A 473 38.14 -18.18 -1.46
CA LEU A 473 37.33 -19.32 -0.98
C LEU A 473 38.15 -20.64 -0.93
N ALA A 474 37.78 -21.53 -0.01
CA ALA A 474 38.33 -22.88 0.02
C ALA A 474 38.00 -23.61 -1.29
N ASP A 475 38.88 -24.57 -1.71
CA ASP A 475 38.71 -25.27 -2.98
C ASP A 475 37.39 -26.02 -3.12
N GLU A 476 36.82 -26.52 -2.02
CA GLU A 476 35.55 -27.22 -2.02
C GLU A 476 34.38 -26.24 -2.21
N ASP A 477 34.39 -25.09 -1.51
CA ASP A 477 33.37 -24.02 -1.63
C ASP A 477 33.40 -23.45 -3.03
N ARG A 478 34.59 -23.22 -3.60
CA ARG A 478 34.76 -22.74 -4.97
C ARG A 478 34.09 -23.65 -6.00
N ARG A 479 34.36 -24.97 -5.91
CA ARG A 479 33.74 -25.96 -6.79
C ARG A 479 32.21 -25.96 -6.63
N GLN A 480 31.73 -25.89 -5.40
CA GLN A 480 30.29 -25.89 -5.10
C GLN A 480 29.61 -24.63 -5.65
N VAL A 481 30.18 -23.44 -5.50
CA VAL A 481 29.67 -22.18 -6.06
C VAL A 481 29.59 -22.28 -7.59
N LEU A 482 30.64 -22.73 -8.26
CA LEU A 482 30.63 -22.87 -9.73
C LEU A 482 29.59 -23.92 -10.20
N THR A 483 29.43 -25.02 -9.49
CA THR A 483 28.39 -26.01 -9.77
C THR A 483 26.99 -25.44 -9.63
N LEU A 484 26.72 -24.67 -8.56
CA LEU A 484 25.43 -24.01 -8.32
C LEU A 484 25.10 -23.00 -9.43
N ILE A 485 26.08 -22.21 -9.87
CA ILE A 485 25.89 -21.25 -10.97
C ILE A 485 25.56 -22.00 -12.28
N ALA A 486 26.32 -23.05 -12.60
CA ALA A 486 26.10 -23.86 -13.80
C ALA A 486 24.74 -24.56 -13.81
N ASP A 487 24.33 -25.14 -12.68
CA ASP A 487 23.02 -25.80 -12.55
C ASP A 487 21.87 -24.79 -12.61
N PHE A 488 22.01 -23.63 -12.01
CA PHE A 488 21.02 -22.57 -12.11
C PHE A 488 20.86 -22.09 -13.56
N ARG A 489 21.93 -21.88 -14.30
CA ARG A 489 21.86 -21.54 -15.73
C ARG A 489 21.15 -22.62 -16.55
N LYS A 490 21.44 -23.91 -16.34
CA LYS A 490 20.73 -25.02 -17.00
C LYS A 490 19.23 -25.04 -16.67
N GLU A 491 18.88 -24.67 -15.46
CA GLU A 491 17.47 -24.57 -15.05
C GLU A 491 16.76 -23.40 -15.74
N LEU A 492 17.43 -22.26 -15.92
CA LEU A 492 16.91 -21.11 -16.63
C LEU A 492 16.59 -21.42 -18.10
N ASP A 493 17.40 -22.23 -18.77
CA ASP A 493 17.18 -22.63 -20.16
C ASP A 493 15.89 -23.45 -20.38
N LYS A 494 15.38 -24.06 -19.30
CA LYS A 494 14.13 -24.84 -19.31
C LYS A 494 12.87 -23.99 -19.04
N ARG A 495 13.04 -22.73 -18.67
CA ARG A 495 11.92 -21.86 -18.28
C ARG A 495 11.65 -20.77 -19.32
N PRO A 496 10.37 -20.43 -19.56
CA PRO A 496 10.01 -19.34 -20.47
C PRO A 496 10.29 -17.97 -19.82
N ILE A 497 11.48 -17.45 -20.02
CA ILE A 497 11.89 -16.13 -19.54
C ILE A 497 11.77 -15.16 -20.72
N GLY A 498 11.00 -14.08 -20.54
CA GLY A 498 10.89 -13.03 -21.55
C GLY A 498 12.20 -12.26 -21.73
N PRO A 499 12.43 -11.61 -22.89
CA PRO A 499 13.66 -10.87 -23.18
C PRO A 499 14.01 -9.83 -22.10
N ARG A 500 13.01 -9.15 -21.55
CA ARG A 500 13.20 -8.16 -20.46
C ARG A 500 13.65 -8.81 -19.17
N GLY A 501 13.01 -9.93 -18.77
CA GLY A 501 13.38 -10.68 -17.58
C GLY A 501 14.81 -11.22 -17.67
N ARG A 502 15.24 -11.69 -18.85
CA ARG A 502 16.60 -12.14 -19.09
C ARG A 502 17.62 -10.99 -18.95
N GLN A 503 17.31 -9.85 -19.54
CA GLN A 503 18.17 -8.65 -19.43
C GLN A 503 18.37 -8.21 -17.97
N VAL A 504 17.28 -8.14 -17.19
CA VAL A 504 17.36 -7.75 -15.78
C VAL A 504 18.13 -8.77 -14.96
N LEU A 505 17.93 -10.07 -15.21
CA LEU A 505 18.66 -11.13 -14.54
C LEU A 505 20.17 -11.07 -14.82
N ASP A 506 20.54 -10.80 -16.09
CA ASP A 506 21.96 -10.65 -16.49
C ASP A 506 22.63 -9.41 -15.87
N GLN A 507 21.87 -8.39 -15.50
CA GLN A 507 22.33 -7.24 -14.73
C GLN A 507 22.42 -7.54 -13.23
N LEU A 508 21.45 -8.25 -12.67
CA LEU A 508 21.37 -8.57 -11.24
C LEU A 508 22.44 -9.57 -10.79
N MET A 509 22.66 -10.62 -11.57
CA MET A 509 23.49 -11.75 -11.14
C MET A 509 24.94 -11.40 -10.83
N PRO A 510 25.65 -10.53 -11.58
CA PRO A 510 27.01 -10.11 -11.22
C PRO A 510 27.09 -9.42 -9.85
N HIS A 511 26.14 -8.55 -9.53
CA HIS A 511 26.08 -7.88 -8.22
C HIS A 511 25.76 -8.87 -7.09
N LEU A 512 24.79 -9.75 -7.31
CA LEU A 512 24.43 -10.79 -6.34
C LEU A 512 25.62 -11.72 -6.06
N LEU A 513 26.33 -12.18 -7.10
CA LEU A 513 27.48 -13.07 -6.95
C LEU A 513 28.63 -12.36 -6.24
N ALA A 514 28.89 -11.10 -6.54
CA ALA A 514 29.90 -10.30 -5.85
C ALA A 514 29.62 -10.21 -4.35
N ASP A 515 28.39 -9.93 -3.97
CA ASP A 515 27.99 -9.79 -2.56
C ASP A 515 27.98 -11.14 -1.83
N VAL A 516 27.41 -12.19 -2.44
CA VAL A 516 27.34 -13.53 -1.85
C VAL A 516 28.74 -14.13 -1.68
N CYS A 517 29.59 -14.06 -2.72
CA CYS A 517 30.92 -14.66 -2.70
C CYS A 517 31.95 -13.87 -1.89
N SER A 518 31.62 -12.66 -1.42
CA SER A 518 32.43 -11.94 -0.42
C SER A 518 32.31 -12.54 0.99
N ARG A 519 31.37 -13.45 1.22
CA ARG A 519 31.08 -14.09 2.51
C ARG A 519 31.86 -15.41 2.64
N GLU A 520 32.17 -15.77 3.89
CA GLU A 520 32.79 -17.07 4.20
C GLU A 520 31.85 -18.26 3.91
N ASP A 521 30.53 -18.05 4.04
CA ASP A 521 29.47 -19.03 3.83
C ASP A 521 28.83 -18.95 2.41
N ALA A 522 29.59 -18.51 1.43
CA ALA A 522 29.13 -18.22 0.06
C ALA A 522 28.37 -19.38 -0.59
N ALA A 523 28.91 -20.61 -0.53
CA ALA A 523 28.29 -21.78 -1.14
C ALA A 523 26.92 -22.10 -0.51
N VAL A 524 26.83 -22.04 0.81
CA VAL A 524 25.59 -22.29 1.54
C VAL A 524 24.55 -21.20 1.23
N THR A 525 24.97 -19.94 1.26
CA THR A 525 24.08 -18.80 0.97
C THR A 525 23.56 -18.87 -0.46
N LEU A 526 24.41 -19.13 -1.44
CA LEU A 526 24.02 -19.26 -2.84
C LEU A 526 23.03 -20.42 -3.06
N SER A 527 23.25 -21.57 -2.38
CA SER A 527 22.35 -22.71 -2.45
C SER A 527 20.94 -22.40 -1.93
N ARG A 528 20.80 -21.44 -1.01
CA ARG A 528 19.52 -20.99 -0.46
C ARG A 528 18.84 -19.95 -1.34
N ILE A 529 19.59 -19.11 -2.04
CA ILE A 529 19.07 -18.04 -2.89
C ILE A 529 18.66 -18.56 -4.27
N THR A 530 19.37 -19.52 -4.86
CA THR A 530 19.07 -20.03 -6.21
C THR A 530 17.65 -20.59 -6.38
N PRO A 531 17.06 -21.34 -5.42
CA PRO A 531 15.67 -21.77 -5.52
C PRO A 531 14.66 -20.61 -5.53
N LEU A 532 14.94 -19.57 -4.76
CA LEU A 532 14.12 -18.34 -4.77
C LEU A 532 14.17 -17.69 -6.16
N LEU A 533 15.36 -17.46 -6.70
CA LEU A 533 15.53 -16.88 -8.02
C LEU A 533 14.83 -17.74 -9.09
N ALA A 534 14.99 -19.04 -9.06
CA ALA A 534 14.30 -19.96 -9.95
C ALA A 534 12.77 -19.82 -9.88
N GLY A 535 12.23 -19.55 -8.72
CA GLY A 535 10.81 -19.32 -8.50
C GLY A 535 10.28 -17.98 -9.06
N ILE A 536 11.14 -16.98 -9.19
CA ILE A 536 10.75 -15.63 -9.60
C ILE A 536 11.18 -15.22 -11.02
N VAL A 537 12.03 -16.00 -11.69
CA VAL A 537 12.59 -15.63 -13.00
C VAL A 537 11.55 -15.41 -14.10
N THR A 538 10.38 -16.04 -14.00
CA THR A 538 9.25 -15.81 -14.91
C THR A 538 8.43 -14.56 -14.57
N ARG A 539 8.71 -13.92 -13.43
CA ARG A 539 8.03 -12.72 -12.93
C ARG A 539 9.03 -11.56 -12.87
N THR A 540 9.18 -10.89 -13.99
CA THR A 540 10.16 -9.81 -14.20
C THR A 540 10.14 -8.75 -13.09
N THR A 541 8.95 -8.46 -12.54
CA THR A 541 8.75 -7.48 -11.47
C THR A 541 9.63 -7.73 -10.24
N TYR A 542 9.78 -8.99 -9.81
CA TYR A 542 10.61 -9.31 -8.63
C TYR A 542 12.11 -9.24 -8.93
N LEU A 543 12.50 -9.57 -10.17
CA LEU A 543 13.90 -9.39 -10.60
C LEU A 543 14.25 -7.89 -10.65
N GLU A 544 13.34 -7.07 -11.17
CA GLU A 544 13.49 -5.61 -11.18
C GLU A 544 13.58 -5.03 -9.76
N LEU A 545 12.77 -5.53 -8.80
CA LEU A 545 12.88 -5.14 -7.39
C LEU A 545 14.30 -5.31 -6.86
N LEU A 546 14.86 -6.49 -7.03
CA LEU A 546 16.19 -6.81 -6.50
C LEU A 546 17.31 -6.06 -7.23
N SER A 547 17.15 -5.80 -8.52
CA SER A 547 18.11 -5.03 -9.34
C SER A 547 18.09 -3.53 -9.01
N GLU A 548 16.89 -2.98 -8.77
CA GLU A 548 16.68 -1.55 -8.57
C GLU A 548 16.95 -1.07 -7.13
N PHE A 549 16.84 -1.99 -6.16
CA PHE A 549 17.03 -1.70 -4.74
C PHE A 549 18.19 -2.51 -4.16
N PRO A 550 19.42 -2.02 -4.25
CA PRO A 550 20.61 -2.69 -3.69
C PRO A 550 20.46 -2.99 -2.19
N GLY A 551 19.77 -2.12 -1.46
CA GLY A 551 19.43 -2.35 -0.06
C GLY A 551 18.56 -3.59 0.16
N ALA A 552 17.53 -3.80 -0.67
CA ALA A 552 16.68 -5.00 -0.60
C ALA A 552 17.49 -6.28 -0.93
N LEU A 553 18.37 -6.21 -1.93
CA LEU A 553 19.28 -7.31 -2.26
C LEU A 553 20.22 -7.65 -1.10
N LYS A 554 20.81 -6.65 -0.44
CA LYS A 554 21.69 -6.86 0.74
C LYS A 554 20.93 -7.52 1.90
N HIS A 555 19.71 -7.06 2.20
CA HIS A 555 18.87 -7.68 3.23
C HIS A 555 18.48 -9.10 2.85
N LEU A 556 18.15 -9.37 1.58
CA LEU A 556 17.87 -10.71 1.08
C LEU A 556 19.04 -11.65 1.35
N ILE A 557 20.24 -11.26 0.94
CA ILE A 557 21.46 -12.06 1.10
C ILE A 557 21.73 -12.31 2.58
N MET A 558 21.66 -11.29 3.42
CA MET A 558 21.89 -11.38 4.86
C MET A 558 20.88 -12.33 5.54
N LEU A 559 19.61 -12.20 5.25
CA LEU A 559 18.57 -13.04 5.84
C LEU A 559 18.63 -14.49 5.35
N CYS A 560 18.88 -14.72 4.07
CA CYS A 560 19.05 -16.06 3.53
C CYS A 560 20.32 -16.74 4.05
N ALA A 561 21.40 -16.02 4.25
CA ALA A 561 22.62 -16.52 4.88
C ALA A 561 22.37 -16.93 6.34
N ALA A 562 21.62 -16.13 7.09
CA ALA A 562 21.33 -16.36 8.50
C ALA A 562 20.31 -17.48 8.72
N SER A 563 19.32 -17.65 7.83
CA SER A 563 18.19 -18.57 8.06
C SER A 563 17.69 -19.26 6.79
N PRO A 564 17.82 -20.58 6.69
CA PRO A 564 17.17 -21.35 5.61
C PRO A 564 15.64 -21.30 5.70
N MET A 565 15.06 -21.16 6.89
CA MET A 565 13.62 -20.97 7.04
C MET A 565 13.13 -19.72 6.31
N ILE A 566 13.80 -18.59 6.48
CA ILE A 566 13.47 -17.35 5.76
C ILE A 566 13.67 -17.54 4.26
N ALA A 567 14.77 -18.14 3.84
CA ALA A 567 15.02 -18.45 2.42
C ALA A 567 13.90 -19.29 1.81
N SER A 568 13.45 -20.34 2.51
CA SER A 568 12.33 -21.20 2.09
C SER A 568 11.01 -20.43 2.03
N GLN A 569 10.75 -19.54 3.00
CA GLN A 569 9.54 -18.70 3.03
C GLN A 569 9.51 -17.72 1.85
N LEU A 570 10.61 -17.03 1.60
CA LEU A 570 10.73 -16.09 0.48
C LEU A 570 10.61 -16.81 -0.89
N ALA A 571 11.19 -18.01 -1.02
CA ALA A 571 11.07 -18.80 -2.23
C ALA A 571 9.63 -19.27 -2.50
N ARG A 572 8.91 -19.64 -1.42
CA ARG A 572 7.51 -20.10 -1.51
C ARG A 572 6.53 -18.95 -1.73
N TYR A 573 6.79 -17.80 -1.12
CA TYR A 573 5.92 -16.62 -1.12
C TYR A 573 6.67 -15.36 -1.56
N PRO A 574 6.96 -15.20 -2.85
CA PRO A 574 7.77 -14.08 -3.37
C PRO A 574 7.22 -12.69 -3.04
N LEU A 575 5.93 -12.58 -2.72
CA LEU A 575 5.30 -11.33 -2.28
C LEU A 575 6.01 -10.73 -1.04
N LEU A 576 6.62 -11.57 -0.21
CA LEU A 576 7.40 -11.13 0.96
C LEU A 576 8.66 -10.31 0.61
N LEU A 577 9.12 -10.35 -0.63
CA LEU A 577 10.24 -9.50 -1.09
C LEU A 577 9.93 -8.00 -0.92
N ASP A 578 8.67 -7.61 -0.94
CA ASP A 578 8.24 -6.23 -0.69
C ASP A 578 8.64 -5.73 0.71
N GLU A 579 8.70 -6.63 1.70
CA GLU A 579 9.10 -6.28 3.07
C GLU A 579 10.57 -5.87 3.18
N LEU A 580 11.41 -6.28 2.23
CA LEU A 580 12.85 -5.97 2.20
C LEU A 580 13.14 -4.52 1.79
N LEU A 581 12.15 -3.80 1.27
CA LEU A 581 12.30 -2.43 0.78
C LEU A 581 12.44 -1.40 1.89
N ASP A 582 11.88 -1.68 3.06
CA ASP A 582 11.88 -0.76 4.19
C ASP A 582 12.56 -1.40 5.42
N PRO A 583 13.87 -1.14 5.62
CA PRO A 583 14.58 -1.67 6.78
C PRO A 583 14.01 -1.22 8.13
N GLY A 584 13.38 -0.03 8.18
CA GLY A 584 12.76 0.50 9.38
C GLY A 584 11.61 -0.38 9.88
N THR A 585 10.78 -0.88 8.97
CA THR A 585 9.68 -1.79 9.31
C THR A 585 10.12 -3.25 9.39
N LEU A 586 11.09 -3.67 8.58
CA LEU A 586 11.58 -5.05 8.53
C LEU A 586 12.14 -5.54 9.87
N TYR A 587 12.93 -4.71 10.56
CA TYR A 587 13.57 -5.06 11.83
C TYR A 587 12.86 -4.54 13.07
N GLN A 588 11.71 -3.91 12.89
CA GLN A 588 10.85 -3.42 13.97
C GLN A 588 9.48 -4.08 13.86
N PRO A 589 9.26 -5.20 14.56
CA PRO A 589 7.94 -5.83 14.58
C PRO A 589 6.87 -4.86 15.10
N THR A 590 5.65 -5.07 14.65
CA THR A 590 4.48 -4.37 15.17
C THR A 590 4.42 -4.46 16.70
N ALA A 591 4.02 -3.39 17.37
CA ALA A 591 3.83 -3.43 18.84
C ALA A 591 2.86 -4.53 19.23
N THR A 592 3.12 -5.24 20.33
CA THR A 592 2.37 -6.44 20.71
C THR A 592 0.87 -6.22 20.89
N ASP A 593 0.48 -5.03 21.33
CA ASP A 593 -0.92 -4.60 21.50
C ASP A 593 -1.58 -4.10 20.18
N ALA A 594 -0.80 -3.84 19.14
CA ALA A 594 -1.28 -3.27 17.88
C ALA A 594 -1.63 -4.31 16.79
N TYR A 595 -1.28 -5.58 16.95
CA TYR A 595 -1.52 -6.60 15.91
C TYR A 595 -2.99 -6.72 15.47
N ARG A 596 -3.93 -6.66 16.42
CA ARG A 596 -5.37 -6.74 16.12
C ARG A 596 -5.86 -5.56 15.30
N ASP A 597 -5.40 -4.37 15.63
CA ASP A 597 -5.81 -3.15 14.95
C ASP A 597 -5.20 -3.06 13.55
N GLU A 598 -3.93 -3.40 13.39
CA GLU A 598 -3.30 -3.46 12.07
C GLU A 598 -3.94 -4.53 11.17
N LEU A 599 -4.23 -5.71 11.71
CA LEU A 599 -4.91 -6.75 10.95
C LEU A 599 -6.31 -6.30 10.52
N ARG A 600 -7.07 -5.64 11.42
CA ARG A 600 -8.39 -5.10 11.10
C ARG A 600 -8.31 -4.07 9.98
N GLN A 601 -7.37 -3.13 10.05
CA GLN A 601 -7.15 -2.15 9.00
C GLN A 601 -6.74 -2.81 7.66
N TYR A 602 -5.94 -3.86 7.73
CA TYR A 602 -5.54 -4.62 6.55
C TYR A 602 -6.73 -5.31 5.88
N LEU A 603 -7.62 -5.94 6.66
CA LEU A 603 -8.81 -6.62 6.18
C LEU A 603 -9.88 -5.67 5.64
N LEU A 604 -9.98 -4.43 6.14
CA LEU A 604 -10.90 -3.42 5.61
C LEU A 604 -10.63 -3.06 4.12
N ARG A 605 -9.46 -3.40 3.61
CA ARG A 605 -9.11 -3.19 2.20
C ARG A 605 -9.65 -4.29 1.28
N VAL A 606 -10.21 -5.35 1.83
CA VAL A 606 -10.73 -6.53 1.10
C VAL A 606 -12.24 -6.58 1.27
N PRO A 607 -13.03 -6.82 0.20
CA PRO A 607 -14.47 -6.96 0.32
C PRO A 607 -14.86 -8.05 1.33
N GLU A 608 -15.82 -7.77 2.20
CA GLU A 608 -16.26 -8.72 3.24
C GLU A 608 -16.94 -9.97 2.63
N GLU A 609 -17.56 -9.82 1.47
CA GLU A 609 -18.25 -10.91 0.76
C GLU A 609 -17.29 -11.85 0.03
N ASP A 610 -16.06 -11.42 -0.24
CA ASP A 610 -15.06 -12.23 -0.93
C ASP A 610 -14.25 -13.07 0.07
N GLU A 611 -14.78 -14.24 0.37
CA GLU A 611 -14.16 -15.17 1.32
C GLU A 611 -12.75 -15.59 0.92
N GLU A 612 -12.52 -15.83 -0.37
CA GLU A 612 -11.21 -16.25 -0.88
C GLU A 612 -10.15 -15.16 -0.65
N GLN A 613 -10.47 -13.91 -0.97
CA GLN A 613 -9.58 -12.79 -0.73
C GLN A 613 -9.37 -12.52 0.77
N GLN A 614 -10.40 -12.71 1.60
CA GLN A 614 -10.27 -12.57 3.06
C GLN A 614 -9.32 -13.62 3.64
N LEU A 615 -9.44 -14.88 3.21
CA LEU A 615 -8.55 -15.97 3.63
C LEU A 615 -7.10 -15.73 3.18
N GLU A 616 -6.92 -15.28 1.97
CA GLU A 616 -5.60 -14.97 1.41
C GLU A 616 -4.95 -13.81 2.18
N ALA A 617 -5.71 -12.75 2.47
CA ALA A 617 -5.24 -11.59 3.23
C ALA A 617 -4.76 -11.95 4.64
N LEU A 618 -5.47 -12.82 5.35
CA LEU A 618 -5.05 -13.32 6.67
C LEU A 618 -3.68 -14.00 6.60
N ARG A 619 -3.47 -14.84 5.61
CA ARG A 619 -2.23 -15.59 5.42
C ARG A 619 -1.06 -14.68 5.04
N GLN A 620 -1.29 -13.75 4.12
CA GLN A 620 -0.29 -12.78 3.72
C GLN A 620 0.13 -11.88 4.88
N PHE A 621 -0.82 -11.40 5.67
CA PHE A 621 -0.51 -10.61 6.87
C PHE A 621 0.34 -11.40 7.87
N LYS A 622 -0.07 -12.64 8.18
CA LYS A 622 0.72 -13.52 9.06
C LYS A 622 2.15 -13.71 8.58
N GLN A 623 2.32 -14.02 7.30
CA GLN A 623 3.64 -14.26 6.71
C GLN A 623 4.54 -13.02 6.77
N ALA A 624 4.00 -11.84 6.47
CA ALA A 624 4.73 -10.58 6.57
C ALA A 624 5.18 -10.30 8.02
N GLN A 625 4.30 -10.50 8.99
CA GLN A 625 4.62 -10.31 10.40
C GLN A 625 5.64 -11.35 10.91
N LEU A 626 5.52 -12.62 10.50
CA LEU A 626 6.51 -13.65 10.83
C LEU A 626 7.90 -13.30 10.30
N LEU A 627 7.99 -12.80 9.07
CA LEU A 627 9.26 -12.36 8.49
C LEU A 627 9.88 -11.22 9.30
N ARG A 628 9.10 -10.22 9.70
CA ARG A 628 9.58 -9.11 10.55
C ARG A 628 10.06 -9.58 11.91
N ILE A 629 9.33 -10.48 12.56
CA ILE A 629 9.71 -11.04 13.85
C ILE A 629 11.02 -11.86 13.71
N ALA A 630 11.11 -12.70 12.68
CA ALA A 630 12.31 -13.51 12.43
C ALA A 630 13.52 -12.64 12.07
N ALA A 631 13.34 -11.59 11.28
CA ALA A 631 14.40 -10.63 10.94
C ALA A 631 14.93 -9.91 12.20
N ALA A 632 14.04 -9.46 13.08
CA ALA A 632 14.40 -8.82 14.33
C ALA A 632 15.09 -9.76 15.32
N ASP A 633 14.69 -11.02 15.37
CA ASP A 633 15.33 -12.09 16.16
C ASP A 633 16.76 -12.34 15.65
N ILE A 634 16.95 -12.52 14.34
CA ILE A 634 18.27 -12.70 13.71
C ILE A 634 19.18 -11.48 13.93
N ALA A 635 18.63 -10.27 13.88
CA ALA A 635 19.38 -9.06 14.15
C ALA A 635 19.75 -8.88 15.65
N GLY A 636 19.23 -9.75 16.51
CA GLY A 636 19.50 -9.70 17.97
C GLY A 636 18.78 -8.54 18.70
N THR A 637 17.80 -7.94 18.06
CA THR A 637 17.02 -6.82 18.66
C THR A 637 15.90 -7.30 19.59
N LEU A 638 15.51 -8.59 19.50
CA LEU A 638 14.48 -9.20 20.33
C LEU A 638 15.03 -10.39 21.13
N PRO A 639 14.95 -10.35 22.48
CA PRO A 639 15.18 -11.54 23.31
C PRO A 639 14.13 -12.64 23.04
N VAL A 640 14.49 -13.92 23.28
CA VAL A 640 13.62 -15.08 23.03
C VAL A 640 12.22 -14.96 23.62
N MET A 641 12.11 -14.42 24.83
CA MET A 641 10.80 -14.22 25.48
C MET A 641 9.94 -13.19 24.74
N LYS A 642 10.55 -12.14 24.22
CA LYS A 642 9.85 -11.13 23.37
C LYS A 642 9.45 -11.69 22.01
N VAL A 643 10.29 -12.51 21.41
CA VAL A 643 9.93 -13.24 20.18
C VAL A 643 8.67 -14.07 20.39
N SER A 644 8.62 -14.85 21.48
CA SER A 644 7.44 -15.65 21.82
C SER A 644 6.21 -14.82 22.14
N ASP A 645 6.36 -13.65 22.80
CA ASP A 645 5.28 -12.71 23.03
C ASP A 645 4.69 -12.22 21.70
N HIS A 646 5.53 -11.79 20.76
CA HIS A 646 5.09 -11.36 19.43
C HIS A 646 4.37 -12.47 18.66
N LEU A 647 4.92 -13.69 18.63
CA LEU A 647 4.29 -14.83 17.97
C LEU A 647 2.94 -15.20 18.59
N THR A 648 2.81 -15.09 19.92
CA THR A 648 1.57 -15.35 20.64
C THR A 648 0.52 -14.28 20.35
N TRP A 649 0.88 -12.99 20.43
CA TRP A 649 -0.03 -11.90 20.11
C TRP A 649 -0.50 -11.94 18.64
N LEU A 650 0.39 -12.29 17.72
CA LEU A 650 0.03 -12.50 16.32
C LEU A 650 -1.00 -13.64 16.17
N ALA A 651 -0.76 -14.78 16.82
CA ALA A 651 -1.70 -15.90 16.79
C ALA A 651 -3.07 -15.53 17.38
N GLU A 652 -3.10 -14.79 18.47
CA GLU A 652 -4.34 -14.29 19.08
C GLU A 652 -5.09 -13.33 18.16
N ALA A 653 -4.40 -12.44 17.46
CA ALA A 653 -5.01 -11.56 16.46
C ALA A 653 -5.63 -12.36 15.31
N MET A 654 -4.96 -13.43 14.87
CA MET A 654 -5.50 -14.33 13.84
C MET A 654 -6.72 -15.11 14.32
N ILE A 655 -6.71 -15.60 15.56
CA ILE A 655 -7.85 -16.27 16.18
C ILE A 655 -9.06 -15.31 16.24
N ASP A 656 -8.86 -14.08 16.69
CA ASP A 656 -9.90 -13.05 16.75
C ASP A 656 -10.53 -12.80 15.36
N ALA A 657 -9.71 -12.62 14.34
CA ALA A 657 -10.17 -12.38 12.97
C ALA A 657 -10.91 -13.59 12.38
N VAL A 658 -10.42 -14.81 12.60
CA VAL A 658 -11.07 -16.05 12.12
C VAL A 658 -12.41 -16.27 12.81
N VAL A 659 -12.49 -16.06 14.11
CA VAL A 659 -13.76 -16.16 14.86
C VAL A 659 -14.74 -15.11 14.38
N GLN A 660 -14.29 -13.87 14.16
CA GLN A 660 -15.12 -12.80 13.62
C GLN A 660 -15.70 -13.17 12.25
N GLN A 661 -14.88 -13.68 11.35
CA GLN A 661 -15.30 -14.06 10.00
C GLN A 661 -16.28 -15.25 10.05
N ALA A 662 -15.97 -16.28 10.82
CA ALA A 662 -16.84 -17.45 10.99
C ALA A 662 -18.19 -17.07 11.60
N TRP A 663 -18.17 -16.19 12.62
CA TRP A 663 -19.39 -15.69 13.26
C TRP A 663 -20.28 -14.94 12.28
N THR A 664 -19.73 -14.00 11.52
CA THR A 664 -20.47 -13.23 10.51
C THR A 664 -21.14 -14.14 9.49
N GLN A 665 -20.43 -15.16 9.00
CA GLN A 665 -20.97 -16.14 8.04
C GLN A 665 -22.09 -16.99 8.63
N MET A 666 -21.92 -17.42 9.89
CA MET A 666 -22.92 -18.23 10.59
C MET A 666 -24.20 -17.44 10.88
N VAL A 667 -24.06 -16.19 11.35
CA VAL A 667 -25.19 -15.30 11.63
C VAL A 667 -25.95 -14.94 10.35
N ALA A 668 -25.23 -14.66 9.26
CA ALA A 668 -25.87 -14.39 7.96
C ALA A 668 -26.74 -15.56 7.47
N ARG A 669 -26.38 -16.80 7.84
CA ARG A 669 -27.06 -18.00 7.38
C ARG A 669 -28.19 -18.48 8.31
N TYR A 670 -28.00 -18.36 9.63
CA TYR A 670 -28.89 -18.97 10.63
C TYR A 670 -29.47 -17.95 11.64
N GLY A 671 -29.02 -16.69 11.61
CA GLY A 671 -29.23 -15.77 12.72
C GLY A 671 -28.36 -16.11 13.91
N GLN A 672 -28.49 -15.37 14.99
CA GLN A 672 -27.80 -15.65 16.26
C GLN A 672 -28.66 -16.47 17.21
N PRO A 673 -28.05 -17.24 18.15
CA PRO A 673 -28.79 -17.92 19.20
C PRO A 673 -29.60 -16.95 20.05
N ALA A 674 -30.86 -17.26 20.32
CA ALA A 674 -31.83 -16.34 20.95
C ALA A 674 -31.48 -15.93 22.39
N HIS A 675 -30.64 -16.70 23.11
CA HIS A 675 -30.15 -16.31 24.43
C HIS A 675 -29.21 -15.07 24.42
N LEU A 676 -28.78 -14.65 23.24
CA LEU A 676 -27.93 -13.45 23.04
C LEU A 676 -28.72 -12.17 22.73
N ASP A 677 -30.05 -12.26 22.53
CA ASP A 677 -30.87 -11.15 22.04
C ASP A 677 -30.83 -9.91 22.96
N GLU A 678 -30.67 -10.11 24.26
CA GLU A 678 -30.57 -9.04 25.26
C GLU A 678 -29.15 -8.84 25.82
N ARG A 679 -28.14 -9.46 25.19
CA ARG A 679 -26.77 -9.54 25.69
C ARG A 679 -25.75 -8.97 24.70
N GLN A 680 -24.75 -8.28 25.22
CA GLN A 680 -23.54 -7.99 24.44
C GLN A 680 -22.62 -9.20 24.51
N GLY A 681 -22.19 -9.70 23.36
CA GLY A 681 -21.27 -10.83 23.25
C GLY A 681 -21.78 -11.92 22.34
N ARG A 682 -20.98 -12.98 22.21
CA ARG A 682 -21.24 -14.10 21.29
C ARG A 682 -21.51 -15.42 21.98
N GLY A 683 -21.39 -15.45 23.28
CA GLY A 683 -21.58 -16.70 24.07
C GLY A 683 -20.59 -17.80 23.69
N PHE A 684 -19.41 -17.42 23.26
CA PHE A 684 -18.38 -18.30 22.70
C PHE A 684 -17.00 -17.91 23.22
N ALA A 685 -16.17 -18.91 23.52
CA ALA A 685 -14.80 -18.71 23.94
C ALA A 685 -13.87 -19.72 23.27
N VAL A 686 -12.66 -19.29 22.99
CA VAL A 686 -11.54 -20.12 22.55
C VAL A 686 -10.49 -20.14 23.65
N VAL A 687 -10.13 -21.32 24.11
CA VAL A 687 -9.12 -21.54 25.14
C VAL A 687 -7.85 -22.05 24.49
N GLY A 688 -6.73 -21.36 24.69
CA GLY A 688 -5.41 -21.79 24.27
C GLY A 688 -4.75 -22.65 25.33
N TYR A 689 -4.23 -23.79 24.91
CA TYR A 689 -3.44 -24.72 25.73
C TYR A 689 -1.96 -24.73 25.28
N GLY A 690 -1.15 -25.47 25.95
CA GLY A 690 0.21 -25.74 25.59
C GLY A 690 1.06 -24.47 25.42
N LYS A 691 1.74 -24.34 24.31
CA LYS A 691 2.60 -23.18 24.02
C LYS A 691 1.82 -21.88 23.86
N LEU A 692 0.65 -21.92 23.23
CA LEU A 692 -0.22 -20.75 23.11
C LEU A 692 -0.72 -20.26 24.46
N GLY A 693 -1.22 -21.17 25.29
CA GLY A 693 -1.68 -20.85 26.64
C GLY A 693 -0.56 -20.33 27.54
N GLY A 694 0.64 -20.85 27.38
CA GLY A 694 1.83 -20.48 28.14
C GLY A 694 2.64 -19.29 27.60
N TRP A 695 2.18 -18.56 26.58
CA TRP A 695 2.92 -17.47 25.96
C TRP A 695 4.29 -17.88 25.39
N GLU A 696 4.36 -19.08 24.82
CA GLU A 696 5.62 -19.74 24.45
C GLU A 696 5.62 -20.24 23.01
N LEU A 697 4.86 -19.62 22.11
CA LEU A 697 4.83 -20.01 20.70
C LEU A 697 6.21 -19.88 20.05
N GLY A 698 6.55 -20.86 19.22
CA GLY A 698 7.66 -20.83 18.29
C GLY A 698 7.18 -20.58 16.84
N TYR A 699 8.12 -20.46 15.90
CA TYR A 699 7.84 -20.15 14.50
C TYR A 699 6.96 -21.21 13.79
N SER A 700 7.09 -22.47 14.12
CA SER A 700 6.35 -23.58 13.51
C SER A 700 5.39 -24.28 14.47
N SER A 701 4.99 -23.60 15.55
CA SER A 701 4.05 -24.17 16.51
C SER A 701 2.65 -24.24 15.95
N ASP A 702 1.98 -25.37 16.19
CA ASP A 702 0.54 -25.53 16.07
C ASP A 702 -0.18 -24.82 17.23
N LEU A 703 -1.45 -24.60 17.07
CA LEU A 703 -2.33 -24.03 18.07
C LEU A 703 -3.13 -25.14 18.74
N ASP A 704 -2.91 -25.34 20.05
CA ASP A 704 -3.73 -26.22 20.86
C ASP A 704 -4.96 -25.42 21.35
N LEU A 705 -6.12 -25.70 20.78
CA LEU A 705 -7.35 -24.96 21.04
C LEU A 705 -8.47 -25.88 21.54
N ILE A 706 -9.30 -25.36 22.44
CA ILE A 706 -10.63 -25.90 22.71
C ILE A 706 -11.66 -24.80 22.60
N PHE A 707 -12.91 -25.18 22.32
CA PHE A 707 -14.02 -24.26 22.11
C PHE A 707 -15.09 -24.46 23.18
N LEU A 708 -15.55 -23.37 23.77
CA LEU A 708 -16.58 -23.34 24.79
C LEU A 708 -17.73 -22.43 24.37
N HIS A 709 -18.93 -22.77 24.77
CA HIS A 709 -20.14 -21.93 24.67
C HIS A 709 -20.92 -21.88 25.98
N ASP A 710 -21.85 -20.95 26.08
CA ASP A 710 -22.75 -20.81 27.23
C ASP A 710 -24.24 -20.97 26.86
N CYS A 711 -24.50 -21.59 25.71
CA CYS A 711 -25.87 -21.77 25.21
C CYS A 711 -26.68 -22.76 26.09
N PRO A 712 -27.80 -22.33 26.66
CA PRO A 712 -28.72 -23.23 27.35
C PRO A 712 -29.32 -24.31 26.42
N MET A 713 -29.90 -25.34 27.01
CA MET A 713 -30.72 -26.31 26.25
C MET A 713 -31.97 -25.63 25.67
N ASP A 714 -32.48 -26.18 24.57
CA ASP A 714 -33.71 -25.74 23.91
C ASP A 714 -33.75 -24.29 23.40
N VAL A 715 -32.61 -23.71 23.15
CA VAL A 715 -32.47 -22.39 22.52
C VAL A 715 -32.27 -22.56 21.03
N MET A 716 -33.09 -21.85 20.21
CA MET A 716 -32.98 -21.82 18.75
C MET A 716 -32.31 -20.51 18.27
N THR A 717 -31.83 -20.51 17.06
CA THR A 717 -31.40 -19.28 16.38
C THR A 717 -32.59 -18.49 15.86
N ASN A 718 -32.40 -17.17 15.64
CA ASN A 718 -33.47 -16.25 15.23
C ASN A 718 -33.44 -15.85 13.74
N GLY A 719 -32.75 -16.58 12.89
CA GLY A 719 -32.70 -16.32 11.46
C GLY A 719 -33.80 -16.99 10.66
N GLU A 720 -33.87 -16.77 9.35
CA GLU A 720 -34.84 -17.42 8.45
C GLU A 720 -34.73 -18.97 8.46
N ARG A 721 -33.53 -19.48 8.70
CA ARG A 721 -33.25 -20.90 8.83
C ARG A 721 -32.81 -21.19 10.26
N GLU A 722 -33.80 -21.42 11.11
CA GLU A 722 -33.59 -21.75 12.52
C GLU A 722 -32.88 -23.10 12.70
N ILE A 723 -31.91 -23.13 13.60
CA ILE A 723 -31.25 -24.35 14.07
C ILE A 723 -31.08 -24.30 15.58
N ASP A 724 -30.87 -25.46 16.19
CA ASP A 724 -30.56 -25.57 17.62
C ASP A 724 -29.28 -24.78 17.97
N GLY A 725 -29.28 -24.02 19.07
CA GLY A 725 -28.15 -23.16 19.46
C GLY A 725 -26.85 -23.92 19.68
N ARG A 726 -26.92 -25.15 20.24
CA ARG A 726 -25.73 -25.99 20.40
C ARG A 726 -25.20 -26.47 19.05
N GLN A 727 -26.09 -26.78 18.11
CA GLN A 727 -25.68 -27.11 16.74
C GLN A 727 -25.08 -25.90 16.02
N PHE A 728 -25.54 -24.69 16.32
CA PHE A 728 -24.97 -23.46 15.82
C PHE A 728 -23.48 -23.34 16.25
N TYR A 729 -23.18 -23.51 17.53
CA TYR A 729 -21.82 -23.44 18.04
C TYR A 729 -20.95 -24.58 17.54
N LEU A 730 -21.48 -25.77 17.35
CA LEU A 730 -20.74 -26.87 16.73
C LEU A 730 -20.31 -26.52 15.29
N ARG A 731 -21.23 -25.99 14.49
CA ARG A 731 -20.96 -25.56 13.13
C ARG A 731 -20.01 -24.36 13.10
N LEU A 732 -20.12 -23.44 14.06
CA LEU A 732 -19.18 -22.32 14.22
C LEU A 732 -17.76 -22.84 14.44
N ALA A 733 -17.58 -23.78 15.39
CA ALA A 733 -16.28 -24.38 15.65
C ALA A 733 -15.73 -25.14 14.43
N GLN A 734 -16.57 -25.90 13.73
CA GLN A 734 -16.18 -26.58 12.47
C GLN A 734 -15.76 -25.57 11.40
N ARG A 735 -16.46 -24.45 11.32
CA ARG A 735 -16.12 -23.38 10.36
C ARG A 735 -14.78 -22.71 10.72
N ILE A 736 -14.53 -22.45 11.99
CA ILE A 736 -13.25 -21.92 12.48
C ILE A 736 -12.12 -22.88 12.11
N MET A 737 -12.26 -24.17 12.36
CA MET A 737 -11.25 -25.18 11.99
C MET A 737 -11.01 -25.20 10.48
N HIS A 738 -12.06 -25.10 9.68
CA HIS A 738 -11.95 -25.04 8.23
C HIS A 738 -11.20 -23.80 7.76
N LEU A 739 -11.48 -22.62 8.30
CA LEU A 739 -10.79 -21.36 7.94
C LEU A 739 -9.30 -21.41 8.28
N PHE A 740 -8.91 -22.05 9.38
CA PHE A 740 -7.49 -22.24 9.71
C PHE A 740 -6.78 -23.21 8.75
N SER A 741 -7.41 -24.32 8.39
CA SER A 741 -6.79 -25.43 7.68
C SER A 741 -6.88 -25.32 6.15
N THR A 742 -7.79 -24.49 5.62
CA THR A 742 -7.95 -24.32 4.17
C THR A 742 -6.65 -23.84 3.54
N ARG A 743 -6.20 -24.56 2.52
CA ARG A 743 -4.98 -24.20 1.78
C ARG A 743 -5.29 -23.24 0.66
N THR A 744 -4.65 -22.06 0.69
CA THR A 744 -4.67 -21.07 -0.39
C THR A 744 -3.31 -21.01 -1.09
N SER A 745 -3.12 -20.09 -2.04
CA SER A 745 -1.82 -19.83 -2.65
C SER A 745 -0.75 -19.43 -1.62
N SER A 746 -1.15 -18.78 -0.53
CA SER A 746 -0.30 -18.42 0.61
C SER A 746 -0.24 -19.49 1.72
N GLY A 747 -0.67 -20.71 1.45
CA GLY A 747 -0.61 -21.84 2.38
C GLY A 747 -1.80 -21.95 3.31
N ILE A 748 -1.59 -22.58 4.48
CA ILE A 748 -2.56 -22.65 5.59
C ILE A 748 -2.29 -21.53 6.61
N LEU A 749 -3.30 -21.17 7.40
CA LEU A 749 -3.10 -20.14 8.42
C LEU A 749 -2.32 -20.68 9.63
N TYR A 750 -2.86 -21.69 10.30
CA TYR A 750 -2.23 -22.46 11.37
C TYR A 750 -2.74 -23.90 11.33
N GLU A 751 -1.90 -24.84 11.76
CA GLU A 751 -2.37 -26.16 12.17
C GLU A 751 -3.02 -26.02 13.55
N VAL A 752 -4.21 -26.58 13.72
CA VAL A 752 -4.96 -26.53 14.97
C VAL A 752 -5.16 -27.93 15.52
N ASP A 753 -4.76 -28.14 16.78
CA ASP A 753 -4.99 -29.37 17.53
C ASP A 753 -6.09 -29.13 18.57
N ALA A 754 -7.20 -29.82 18.45
CA ALA A 754 -8.32 -29.75 19.38
C ALA A 754 -8.45 -31.02 20.27
N ARG A 755 -7.43 -31.87 20.35
CA ARG A 755 -7.48 -33.14 21.09
C ARG A 755 -7.46 -33.00 22.62
N LEU A 756 -7.12 -31.82 23.14
CA LEU A 756 -7.16 -31.54 24.58
C LEU A 756 -8.57 -31.23 25.10
N ARG A 757 -9.57 -31.26 24.22
CA ARG A 757 -10.98 -31.15 24.63
C ARG A 757 -11.45 -32.32 25.44
N PRO A 758 -12.57 -32.18 26.25
CA PRO A 758 -13.16 -33.29 27.01
C PRO A 758 -13.39 -34.54 26.16
N SER A 759 -12.94 -35.68 26.67
CA SER A 759 -12.93 -36.99 25.98
C SER A 759 -12.05 -37.06 24.72
N GLY A 760 -11.16 -36.12 24.52
CA GLY A 760 -10.21 -36.10 23.42
C GLY A 760 -10.85 -36.12 22.03
N ALA A 761 -10.27 -36.90 21.10
CA ALA A 761 -10.81 -37.01 19.75
C ALA A 761 -12.23 -37.65 19.66
N ALA A 762 -12.63 -38.39 20.66
CA ALA A 762 -13.98 -38.99 20.74
C ALA A 762 -15.04 -38.01 21.24
N GLY A 763 -14.64 -36.91 21.86
CA GLY A 763 -15.56 -35.92 22.43
C GLY A 763 -16.08 -34.92 21.41
N MET A 764 -17.08 -34.15 21.81
CA MET A 764 -17.65 -33.06 20.99
C MET A 764 -16.60 -31.98 20.75
N LEU A 765 -16.58 -31.42 19.53
CA LEU A 765 -15.64 -30.37 19.17
C LEU A 765 -15.81 -29.10 20.02
N VAL A 766 -17.03 -28.78 20.39
CA VAL A 766 -17.36 -27.67 21.30
C VAL A 766 -18.21 -28.18 22.44
N THR A 767 -17.99 -27.70 23.67
CA THR A 767 -18.74 -28.06 24.88
C THR A 767 -19.27 -26.81 25.57
N SER A 768 -20.35 -26.95 26.33
CA SER A 768 -20.74 -25.86 27.22
C SER A 768 -19.71 -25.68 28.35
N ALA A 769 -19.62 -24.48 28.87
CA ALA A 769 -18.73 -24.20 29.99
C ALA A 769 -19.08 -25.03 31.24
N ASP A 770 -20.38 -25.30 31.49
CA ASP A 770 -20.82 -26.13 32.58
C ASP A 770 -20.43 -27.62 32.39
N ALA A 771 -20.59 -28.15 31.18
CA ALA A 771 -20.16 -29.50 30.85
C ALA A 771 -18.64 -29.68 30.95
N PHE A 772 -17.87 -28.63 30.56
CA PHE A 772 -16.45 -28.60 30.75
C PHE A 772 -16.05 -28.63 32.23
N ALA A 773 -16.72 -27.82 33.06
CA ALA A 773 -16.49 -27.83 34.51
C ALA A 773 -16.75 -29.20 35.14
N ASP A 774 -17.87 -29.81 34.78
CA ASP A 774 -18.26 -31.13 35.30
C ASP A 774 -17.25 -32.22 34.87
N TYR A 775 -16.84 -32.22 33.61
CA TYR A 775 -15.81 -33.14 33.10
C TYR A 775 -14.49 -32.98 33.85
N GLN A 776 -14.03 -31.77 34.07
CA GLN A 776 -12.76 -31.50 34.76
C GLN A 776 -12.81 -31.93 36.24
N GLN A 777 -13.97 -31.84 36.87
CA GLN A 777 -14.12 -32.25 38.27
C GLN A 777 -14.23 -33.77 38.46
N HIS A 778 -14.85 -34.48 37.52
CA HIS A 778 -15.30 -35.88 37.77
C HIS A 778 -14.64 -36.90 36.82
N GLU A 779 -14.25 -36.51 35.62
CA GLU A 779 -13.82 -37.45 34.59
C GLU A 779 -12.37 -37.24 34.10
N ALA A 780 -11.82 -36.04 34.27
CA ALA A 780 -10.50 -35.70 33.72
C ALA A 780 -9.37 -36.41 34.47
N TRP A 781 -8.36 -36.83 33.73
CA TRP A 781 -7.13 -37.43 34.25
C TRP A 781 -6.17 -36.35 34.80
N THR A 782 -5.28 -36.75 35.67
CA THR A 782 -4.26 -35.85 36.23
C THR A 782 -3.43 -35.13 35.16
N TRP A 783 -3.12 -35.78 34.05
CA TRP A 783 -2.41 -35.13 32.93
C TRP A 783 -3.23 -34.06 32.23
N GLU A 784 -4.54 -34.17 32.22
CA GLU A 784 -5.44 -33.14 31.72
C GLU A 784 -5.45 -31.92 32.65
N HIS A 785 -5.38 -32.13 33.96
CA HIS A 785 -5.21 -31.05 34.93
C HIS A 785 -3.84 -30.38 34.83
N GLN A 786 -2.77 -31.15 34.52
CA GLN A 786 -1.47 -30.55 34.20
C GLN A 786 -1.54 -29.65 32.94
N ALA A 787 -2.25 -30.10 31.90
CA ALA A 787 -2.47 -29.26 30.72
C ALA A 787 -3.25 -27.99 31.07
N LEU A 788 -4.22 -28.07 31.98
CA LEU A 788 -5.04 -26.94 32.42
C LEU A 788 -4.20 -25.85 33.14
N VAL A 789 -3.09 -26.19 33.78
CA VAL A 789 -2.15 -25.22 34.38
C VAL A 789 -1.69 -24.17 33.33
N ARG A 790 -1.50 -24.62 32.10
CA ARG A 790 -1.04 -23.77 30.98
C ARG A 790 -2.16 -23.26 30.09
N ALA A 791 -3.42 -23.40 30.51
CA ALA A 791 -4.57 -22.96 29.74
C ALA A 791 -4.97 -21.55 30.07
N ARG A 792 -5.37 -20.77 29.07
CA ARG A 792 -6.00 -19.46 29.23
C ARG A 792 -6.95 -19.16 28.08
N VAL A 793 -7.93 -18.32 28.33
CA VAL A 793 -8.84 -17.84 27.28
C VAL A 793 -8.08 -16.88 26.37
N VAL A 794 -8.05 -17.17 25.08
CA VAL A 794 -7.41 -16.33 24.05
C VAL A 794 -8.42 -15.50 23.26
N TYR A 795 -9.67 -15.92 23.24
CA TYR A 795 -10.82 -15.19 22.71
C TYR A 795 -12.08 -15.56 23.51
N GLY A 796 -12.87 -14.60 23.89
CA GLY A 796 -14.15 -14.89 24.54
C GLY A 796 -14.81 -13.68 25.18
N ASP A 797 -16.10 -13.84 25.46
CA ASP A 797 -16.87 -12.85 26.20
C ASP A 797 -16.34 -12.75 27.64
N PRO A 798 -16.37 -11.55 28.27
CA PRO A 798 -15.88 -11.37 29.64
C PRO A 798 -16.52 -12.32 30.66
N GLN A 799 -17.83 -12.60 30.53
CA GLN A 799 -18.52 -13.50 31.41
C GLN A 799 -18.03 -14.95 31.27
N LEU A 800 -17.90 -15.44 30.06
CA LEU A 800 -17.47 -16.81 29.77
C LEU A 800 -15.96 -16.98 30.12
N THR A 801 -15.16 -15.95 29.91
CA THR A 801 -13.76 -15.89 30.33
C THR A 801 -13.66 -16.01 31.85
N SER A 802 -14.45 -15.25 32.60
CA SER A 802 -14.48 -15.30 34.08
C SER A 802 -14.94 -16.66 34.60
N GLN A 803 -15.93 -17.29 33.94
CA GLN A 803 -16.40 -18.64 34.27
C GLN A 803 -15.29 -19.68 34.07
N PHE A 804 -14.57 -19.62 32.93
CA PHE A 804 -13.44 -20.52 32.70
C PHE A 804 -12.31 -20.31 33.75
N ASP A 805 -11.96 -19.07 34.06
CA ASP A 805 -10.94 -18.77 35.07
C ASP A 805 -11.33 -19.30 36.45
N THR A 806 -12.62 -19.25 36.78
CA THR A 806 -13.16 -19.81 38.05
C THR A 806 -13.05 -21.33 38.04
N VAL A 807 -13.44 -22.00 36.97
CA VAL A 807 -13.32 -23.47 36.80
C VAL A 807 -11.85 -23.87 36.91
N ARG A 808 -10.94 -23.22 36.17
CA ARG A 808 -9.53 -23.51 36.21
C ARG A 808 -8.96 -23.36 37.63
N ARG A 809 -9.27 -22.26 38.31
CA ARG A 809 -8.86 -22.02 39.71
C ARG A 809 -9.37 -23.10 40.64
N THR A 810 -10.66 -23.46 40.55
CA THR A 810 -11.27 -24.50 41.40
C THR A 810 -10.57 -25.84 41.20
N ILE A 811 -10.32 -26.24 39.98
CA ILE A 811 -9.65 -27.52 39.68
C ILE A 811 -8.19 -27.50 40.20
N MET A 812 -7.46 -26.41 39.97
CA MET A 812 -6.06 -26.31 40.40
C MET A 812 -5.91 -26.23 41.92
N THR A 813 -6.86 -25.61 42.60
CA THR A 813 -6.85 -25.48 44.09
C THR A 813 -7.48 -26.65 44.81
N THR A 814 -7.95 -27.68 44.13
CA THR A 814 -8.43 -28.90 44.73
C THR A 814 -7.33 -29.59 45.51
N ALA A 815 -7.63 -29.97 46.75
CA ALA A 815 -6.67 -30.70 47.59
C ALA A 815 -6.37 -32.09 46.99
N ARG A 816 -5.11 -32.45 46.91
CA ARG A 816 -4.62 -33.68 46.29
C ARG A 816 -3.67 -34.44 47.23
N ASP A 817 -3.73 -35.74 47.21
CA ASP A 817 -2.71 -36.53 47.90
C ASP A 817 -1.38 -36.37 47.18
N GLY A 818 -0.35 -35.89 47.90
CA GLY A 818 0.91 -35.47 47.31
C GLY A 818 1.73 -36.68 46.74
N LYS A 819 1.62 -37.84 47.34
CA LYS A 819 2.32 -39.04 46.86
C LYS A 819 1.67 -39.58 45.61
N THR A 820 0.37 -39.65 45.54
CA THR A 820 -0.39 -40.09 44.38
C THR A 820 -0.12 -39.16 43.20
N LEU A 821 -0.23 -37.84 43.39
CA LEU A 821 0.06 -36.83 42.36
C LEU A 821 1.48 -36.94 41.85
N GLN A 822 2.47 -37.06 42.74
CA GLN A 822 3.89 -37.22 42.39
C GLN A 822 4.11 -38.45 41.49
N THR A 823 3.48 -39.57 41.87
CA THR A 823 3.59 -40.84 41.11
C THR A 823 2.95 -40.71 39.74
N GLU A 824 1.72 -40.19 39.66
CA GLU A 824 1.00 -40.02 38.36
C GLU A 824 1.74 -39.10 37.41
N VAL A 825 2.26 -37.96 37.89
CA VAL A 825 3.02 -37.01 37.06
C VAL A 825 4.32 -37.66 36.56
N ARG A 826 5.04 -38.38 37.43
CA ARG A 826 6.27 -39.08 37.05
C ARG A 826 6.01 -40.17 36.01
N GLU A 827 5.02 -41.05 36.27
CA GLU A 827 4.65 -42.12 35.34
C GLU A 827 4.22 -41.60 33.99
N MET A 828 3.45 -40.52 33.95
CA MET A 828 3.06 -39.90 32.71
C MET A 828 4.26 -39.39 31.91
N ARG A 829 5.24 -38.79 32.58
CA ARG A 829 6.47 -38.33 31.96
C ARG A 829 7.31 -39.51 31.43
N GLU A 830 7.39 -40.58 32.16
CA GLU A 830 8.10 -41.80 31.73
C GLU A 830 7.43 -42.43 30.50
N LYS A 831 6.11 -42.50 30.47
CA LYS A 831 5.34 -42.91 29.27
C LYS A 831 5.59 -42.04 28.06
N MET A 832 5.63 -40.74 28.25
CA MET A 832 5.95 -39.80 27.17
C MET A 832 7.37 -40.02 26.64
N ARG A 833 8.35 -40.19 27.51
CA ARG A 833 9.72 -40.49 27.12
C ARG A 833 9.83 -41.83 26.34
N ALA A 834 9.11 -42.86 26.77
CA ALA A 834 9.11 -44.14 26.08
C ALA A 834 8.54 -44.05 24.66
N HIS A 835 7.56 -43.19 24.44
CA HIS A 835 6.91 -43.01 23.15
C HIS A 835 7.62 -42.01 22.22
N LEU A 836 8.11 -40.90 22.78
CA LEU A 836 8.71 -39.77 22.06
C LEU A 836 10.23 -39.72 22.18
N GLY A 837 10.82 -40.58 23.01
CA GLY A 837 12.26 -40.58 23.31
C GLY A 837 13.15 -40.72 22.09
N ASN A 838 14.26 -40.01 22.16
CA ASN A 838 15.26 -39.94 21.10
C ASN A 838 15.85 -41.32 20.76
N LYS A 839 15.74 -41.71 19.52
CA LYS A 839 16.33 -42.95 18.98
C LYS A 839 17.84 -42.85 18.73
N HIS A 840 18.42 -41.65 18.84
CA HIS A 840 19.82 -41.35 18.59
C HIS A 840 20.60 -41.20 19.90
N ARG A 841 21.41 -42.16 20.31
CA ARG A 841 22.15 -42.14 21.58
C ARG A 841 23.24 -41.07 21.69
N ASP A 842 23.65 -40.47 20.59
CA ASP A 842 24.70 -39.45 20.45
C ASP A 842 24.18 -38.01 20.40
N ARG A 843 22.86 -37.83 20.40
CA ARG A 843 22.21 -36.52 20.38
C ARG A 843 21.29 -36.34 21.57
N PHE A 844 21.10 -35.08 21.96
CA PHE A 844 20.17 -34.63 22.99
C PHE A 844 18.97 -33.93 22.37
N ASP A 845 17.77 -34.47 22.60
CA ASP A 845 16.52 -33.79 22.28
C ASP A 845 16.20 -32.76 23.36
N ILE A 846 16.30 -31.46 23.00
CA ILE A 846 16.14 -30.34 23.94
C ILE A 846 14.77 -30.36 24.61
N LYS A 847 13.74 -30.84 23.92
CA LYS A 847 12.37 -30.88 24.44
C LYS A 847 12.10 -32.18 25.22
N ALA A 848 12.39 -33.31 24.62
CA ALA A 848 11.84 -34.60 25.07
C ALA A 848 12.77 -35.37 26.03
N ASP A 849 14.09 -35.21 25.96
CA ASP A 849 15.03 -35.96 26.75
C ASP A 849 15.09 -35.52 28.23
N GLU A 850 15.74 -36.33 29.04
CA GLU A 850 15.95 -36.04 30.47
C GLU A 850 16.80 -34.80 30.68
N GLY A 851 16.31 -33.89 31.48
CA GLY A 851 16.92 -32.56 31.70
C GLY A 851 16.55 -31.53 30.66
N GLY A 852 15.59 -31.81 29.79
CA GLY A 852 15.07 -30.91 28.77
C GLY A 852 13.90 -30.04 29.26
N ILE A 853 13.35 -29.31 28.33
CA ILE A 853 12.27 -28.31 28.59
C ILE A 853 11.03 -28.95 29.23
N THR A 854 10.60 -30.11 28.76
CA THR A 854 9.40 -30.78 29.28
C THR A 854 9.55 -31.14 30.75
N ASP A 855 10.76 -31.47 31.24
CA ASP A 855 10.98 -31.76 32.65
C ASP A 855 10.76 -30.50 33.51
N ILE A 856 11.19 -29.34 33.06
CA ILE A 856 10.92 -28.04 33.74
C ILE A 856 9.43 -27.76 33.79
N GLU A 857 8.74 -27.96 32.67
CA GLU A 857 7.28 -27.78 32.58
C GLU A 857 6.53 -28.69 33.55
N PHE A 858 6.91 -29.94 33.64
CA PHE A 858 6.32 -30.93 34.56
C PHE A 858 6.58 -30.60 36.02
N ILE A 859 7.79 -30.15 36.38
CA ILE A 859 8.09 -29.64 37.73
C ILE A 859 7.18 -28.50 38.10
N ALA A 860 7.04 -27.48 37.24
CA ALA A 860 6.20 -26.33 37.47
C ALA A 860 4.72 -26.73 37.63
N GLN A 861 4.20 -27.59 36.75
CA GLN A 861 2.83 -28.08 36.77
C GLN A 861 2.55 -28.90 38.05
N TYR A 862 3.44 -29.80 38.41
CA TYR A 862 3.33 -30.59 39.64
C TYR A 862 3.28 -29.70 40.87
N LEU A 863 4.17 -28.73 40.99
CA LEU A 863 4.25 -27.86 42.17
C LEU A 863 3.00 -26.95 42.27
N VAL A 864 2.48 -26.47 41.14
CA VAL A 864 1.20 -25.73 41.15
C VAL A 864 0.05 -26.61 41.63
N LEU A 865 -0.13 -27.81 41.06
CA LEU A 865 -1.19 -28.73 41.48
C LEU A 865 -1.05 -29.20 42.93
N ARG A 866 0.17 -29.34 43.41
CA ARG A 866 0.49 -29.76 44.79
C ARG A 866 0.15 -28.69 45.82
N TYR A 867 0.53 -27.43 45.54
CA TYR A 867 0.52 -26.38 46.56
C TYR A 867 -0.55 -25.29 46.34
N ALA A 868 -1.27 -25.27 45.21
CA ALA A 868 -2.30 -24.25 44.94
C ALA A 868 -3.45 -24.29 45.93
N HIS A 869 -3.76 -25.44 46.55
CA HIS A 869 -4.77 -25.55 47.59
C HIS A 869 -4.44 -24.66 48.79
N GLU A 870 -3.18 -24.65 49.26
CA GLU A 870 -2.71 -23.84 50.35
C GLU A 870 -2.38 -22.40 49.89
N LYS A 871 -1.94 -22.20 48.67
CA LYS A 871 -1.49 -20.94 48.08
C LYS A 871 -2.18 -20.65 46.74
N PRO A 872 -3.43 -20.20 46.71
CA PRO A 872 -4.22 -19.98 45.51
C PRO A 872 -3.61 -19.00 44.52
N LYS A 873 -2.69 -18.11 44.94
CA LYS A 873 -1.95 -17.19 44.07
C LYS A 873 -1.15 -17.91 42.99
N LEU A 874 -0.77 -19.17 43.18
CA LEU A 874 -0.06 -19.98 42.19
C LEU A 874 -0.85 -20.20 40.89
N THR A 875 -2.17 -20.02 40.92
CA THR A 875 -3.03 -20.18 39.73
C THR A 875 -3.08 -18.96 38.84
N ARG A 876 -2.41 -17.87 39.20
CA ARG A 876 -2.52 -16.57 38.51
C ARG A 876 -2.02 -16.58 37.07
N TRP A 877 -0.91 -17.26 36.81
CA TRP A 877 -0.23 -17.27 35.54
C TRP A 877 -0.23 -18.65 34.88
N SER A 878 -0.05 -18.70 33.57
CA SER A 878 -0.01 -19.92 32.77
C SER A 878 1.36 -20.21 32.14
N ASP A 879 2.27 -19.23 32.14
CA ASP A 879 3.60 -19.37 31.59
C ASP A 879 4.62 -19.86 32.68
N ASN A 880 5.55 -20.68 32.25
CA ASN A 880 6.50 -21.31 33.16
C ASN A 880 7.37 -20.35 33.92
N VAL A 881 7.84 -19.28 33.32
CA VAL A 881 8.72 -18.28 33.96
C VAL A 881 8.02 -17.62 35.16
N ARG A 882 6.80 -17.11 34.95
CA ARG A 882 6.03 -16.49 36.03
C ARG A 882 5.56 -17.49 37.08
N ILE A 883 5.30 -18.74 36.69
CA ILE A 883 4.99 -19.82 37.66
C ILE A 883 6.20 -20.08 38.56
N LEU A 884 7.42 -20.18 38.01
CA LEU A 884 8.64 -20.37 38.79
C LEU A 884 8.89 -19.19 39.75
N GLU A 885 8.66 -17.95 39.28
CA GLU A 885 8.72 -16.76 40.14
C GLU A 885 7.72 -16.82 41.31
N LEU A 886 6.47 -17.22 41.01
CA LEU A 886 5.43 -17.36 42.03
C LEU A 886 5.76 -18.46 43.05
N LEU A 887 6.37 -19.56 42.63
CA LEU A 887 6.82 -20.63 43.54
C LEU A 887 7.90 -20.13 44.47
N ALA A 888 8.81 -19.30 44.02
CA ALA A 888 9.82 -18.66 44.86
C ALA A 888 9.19 -17.64 45.83
N GLN A 889 8.35 -16.72 45.33
CA GLN A 889 7.67 -15.68 46.14
C GLN A 889 6.79 -16.26 47.22
N ASN A 890 6.22 -17.46 47.01
CA ASN A 890 5.40 -18.17 48.01
C ASN A 890 6.19 -19.13 48.90
N GLY A 891 7.52 -19.15 48.81
CA GLY A 891 8.40 -19.94 49.66
C GLY A 891 8.34 -21.44 49.46
N ILE A 892 7.85 -21.91 48.30
CA ILE A 892 7.79 -23.32 47.91
C ILE A 892 9.12 -23.79 47.35
N MET A 893 9.71 -22.98 46.50
CA MET A 893 11.01 -23.19 45.87
C MET A 893 12.00 -22.13 46.33
N ASP A 894 13.25 -22.51 46.48
CA ASP A 894 14.32 -21.53 46.77
C ASP A 894 14.47 -20.55 45.60
N GLU A 895 14.68 -19.28 45.91
CA GLU A 895 14.79 -18.23 44.90
C GLU A 895 15.93 -18.51 43.90
N HIS A 896 17.05 -19.01 44.39
CA HIS A 896 18.20 -19.38 43.58
C HIS A 896 17.87 -20.55 42.63
N GLU A 897 17.13 -21.55 43.11
CA GLU A 897 16.66 -22.67 42.28
C GLU A 897 15.69 -22.20 41.19
N ALA A 898 14.72 -21.37 41.54
CA ALA A 898 13.74 -20.81 40.60
C ALA A 898 14.44 -20.00 39.52
N GLN A 899 15.37 -19.12 39.90
CA GLN A 899 16.15 -18.35 38.92
C GLN A 899 17.01 -19.23 38.03
N ALA A 900 17.64 -20.25 38.57
CA ALA A 900 18.47 -21.18 37.79
C ALA A 900 17.64 -22.00 36.79
N LEU A 901 16.44 -22.48 37.20
CA LEU A 901 15.50 -23.14 36.28
C LEU A 901 14.98 -22.20 35.18
N THR A 902 14.72 -20.96 35.51
CA THR A 902 14.30 -19.94 34.55
C THR A 902 15.38 -19.70 33.51
N VAL A 903 16.64 -19.56 33.93
CA VAL A 903 17.79 -19.40 33.02
C VAL A 903 17.97 -20.64 32.13
N ALA A 904 17.90 -21.85 32.70
CA ALA A 904 17.96 -23.08 31.94
C ALA A 904 16.84 -23.18 30.91
N TYR A 905 15.62 -22.86 31.31
CA TYR A 905 14.44 -22.85 30.45
C TYR A 905 14.55 -21.88 29.27
N THR A 906 14.93 -20.62 29.53
CA THR A 906 15.11 -19.60 28.49
C THR A 906 16.26 -19.96 27.55
N THR A 907 17.38 -20.47 28.07
CA THR A 907 18.53 -20.92 27.24
C THR A 907 18.16 -22.06 26.31
N LEU A 908 17.46 -23.06 26.80
CA LEU A 908 17.01 -24.21 25.98
C LEU A 908 15.97 -23.79 24.94
N ARG A 909 15.10 -22.88 25.27
CA ARG A 909 14.12 -22.34 24.30
C ARG A 909 14.76 -21.47 23.23
N ASP A 910 15.73 -20.64 23.60
CA ASP A 910 16.49 -19.83 22.64
C ASP A 910 17.16 -20.72 21.57
N GLU A 911 17.79 -21.79 22.01
CA GLU A 911 18.37 -22.79 21.08
C GLU A 911 17.31 -23.44 20.18
N LEU A 912 16.13 -23.78 20.71
CA LEU A 912 15.04 -24.31 19.88
C LEU A 912 14.57 -23.31 18.82
N HIS A 913 14.49 -22.01 19.14
CA HIS A 913 14.15 -20.97 18.18
C HIS A 913 15.23 -20.84 17.10
N HIS A 914 16.52 -20.86 17.48
CA HIS A 914 17.62 -20.83 16.52
C HIS A 914 17.63 -22.06 15.61
N LEU A 915 17.40 -23.26 16.15
CA LEU A 915 17.29 -24.48 15.37
C LEU A 915 16.09 -24.44 14.40
N ALA A 916 14.96 -23.87 14.82
CA ALA A 916 13.80 -23.68 13.95
C ALA A 916 14.09 -22.72 12.78
N LEU A 917 14.80 -21.61 13.05
CA LEU A 917 15.27 -20.69 12.01
C LEU A 917 16.25 -21.35 11.03
N GLN A 918 17.00 -22.39 11.49
CA GLN A 918 17.90 -23.20 10.65
C GLN A 918 17.21 -24.43 10.01
N GLU A 919 15.89 -24.58 10.16
CA GLU A 919 15.13 -25.77 9.73
C GLU A 919 15.72 -27.09 10.23
N LEU A 920 16.35 -27.05 11.38
CA LEU A 920 16.95 -28.20 12.02
C LEU A 920 16.01 -28.78 13.08
N PRO A 921 16.04 -30.11 13.27
CA PRO A 921 15.31 -30.74 14.37
C PRO A 921 15.86 -30.28 15.73
N GLY A 922 15.02 -30.25 16.76
CA GLY A 922 15.37 -29.82 18.11
C GLY A 922 16.41 -30.71 18.84
N HIS A 923 17.43 -31.15 18.14
CA HIS A 923 18.47 -32.09 18.62
C HIS A 923 19.84 -31.43 18.51
N VAL A 924 20.58 -31.44 19.60
CA VAL A 924 21.97 -30.96 19.67
C VAL A 924 22.93 -32.09 20.07
N ALA A 925 24.25 -31.85 20.05
CA ALA A 925 25.22 -32.83 20.53
C ALA A 925 24.99 -33.14 22.02
N GLN A 926 25.23 -34.39 22.41
CA GLN A 926 25.01 -34.90 23.78
C GLN A 926 25.80 -34.13 24.86
N THR A 927 26.85 -33.44 24.49
CA THR A 927 27.67 -32.61 25.35
C THR A 927 27.13 -31.21 25.59
N CYS A 928 26.17 -30.74 24.76
CA CYS A 928 25.58 -29.41 24.89
C CYS A 928 24.70 -29.31 26.13
N PHE A 929 24.66 -28.11 26.70
CA PHE A 929 23.81 -27.75 27.85
C PHE A 929 23.97 -28.65 29.07
N SER A 930 25.17 -29.20 29.29
CA SER A 930 25.42 -30.14 30.37
C SER A 930 25.15 -29.59 31.78
N LYS A 931 25.39 -28.29 31.99
CA LYS A 931 25.12 -27.58 33.26
C LYS A 931 23.62 -27.42 33.47
N GLU A 932 22.92 -26.93 32.50
CA GLU A 932 21.48 -26.73 32.51
C GLU A 932 20.75 -28.05 32.71
N ARG A 933 21.13 -29.09 31.98
CA ARG A 933 20.58 -30.44 32.11
C ARG A 933 20.78 -31.03 33.48
N ALA A 934 22.00 -30.93 34.03
CA ALA A 934 22.31 -31.42 35.36
C ALA A 934 21.48 -30.72 36.42
N LEU A 935 21.28 -29.40 36.30
CA LEU A 935 20.42 -28.62 37.19
C LEU A 935 18.97 -29.06 37.13
N VAL A 936 18.41 -29.22 35.93
CA VAL A 936 17.02 -29.67 35.74
C VAL A 936 16.85 -31.10 36.29
N GLN A 937 17.78 -31.99 36.05
CA GLN A 937 17.77 -33.36 36.60
C GLN A 937 17.84 -33.39 38.13
N ALA A 938 18.63 -32.48 38.73
CA ALA A 938 18.70 -32.33 40.19
C ALA A 938 17.36 -31.87 40.78
N SER A 939 16.73 -30.84 40.17
CA SER A 939 15.41 -30.41 40.57
C SER A 939 14.33 -31.46 40.34
N TRP A 940 14.39 -32.19 39.23
CA TRP A 940 13.48 -33.33 38.99
C TRP A 940 13.58 -34.40 40.07
N ARG A 941 14.78 -34.81 40.48
CA ARG A 941 14.99 -35.79 41.58
C ARG A 941 14.46 -35.25 42.89
N LYS A 942 14.72 -33.99 43.19
CA LYS A 942 14.28 -33.35 44.44
C LYS A 942 12.74 -33.34 44.55
N TRP A 943 12.03 -32.97 43.47
CA TRP A 943 10.58 -32.78 43.52
C TRP A 943 9.73 -33.98 43.13
N LEU A 944 10.20 -34.80 42.23
CA LEU A 944 9.40 -35.91 41.65
C LEU A 944 9.91 -37.31 41.96
N VAL A 945 11.13 -37.46 42.52
CA VAL A 945 11.68 -38.76 42.87
C VAL A 945 11.94 -38.91 44.37
N ALA A 946 12.41 -37.88 45.04
CA ALA A 946 12.62 -37.95 46.49
C ALA A 946 11.29 -38.18 47.24
N VAL A 947 11.29 -39.12 48.20
CA VAL A 947 10.10 -39.55 48.97
C VAL A 947 9.81 -38.58 50.11
#